data_894a8d007a2231988b822727f7411782
#
_entry.id   894a8d007a2231988b822727f7411782
#
_cell.length_a   1.000
_cell.length_b   1.000
_cell.length_c   1.000
_cell.angle_alpha   90.00
_cell.angle_beta   90.00
_cell.angle_gamma   90.00
#
_symmetry.space_group_name_H-M   'P 1'
#
loop_
_entity.id
_entity.type
_entity.pdbx_description
1 polymer ?
#
loop_
_entity_poly.entity_id
_entity_poly.type
_entity_poly.pdbx_seq_one_letter_code
_entity_poly.pdbx_strand_id
1 'polypeptide(L)'
;MIHSFARASLLLSCATIAFPALAETAPTAAASTESAAAESGPQIIVTGDVLYSNQINALKSPTPIIDVPQSLSITTADQIVRQGFDSIGDIVLYTPGVTNSQGEGNRDSVVFRGVRSTADFFVDGVRDDVQYYRGLYNLEQVEILRGPNALLFGRGGTGGILNRVTKKGVVGENFVGYRGSVDTFGAFDIWADVNLATSENSALRINAAYEDLNNHRDFFDGEQIGINPTFRAELGAATTIDLSYEYVDHERFVDRGIPTGADGTPVRAFKRITFGDPDNNLTTFTAHVLRGTVQHAFSDSLKGNLTASWGDYDKAYSNFFTTGFDPATNVVAIDGYVDTTRRKNLVLSGNLIGEFATGGINHVLIVGGEFIDTSNNNDRFNAVFDTAVADGRRADVEFFAATRPLALRGGVGTLADGRTTNVAFSALNDDTEADLTIFSAYLQDEIKLAEWLRVVVGARFDSFDITVLDNRNGAVRTRTDDKVSPRLGLILKPQPNLSIYTSYSESFLPRSGEQFSDINPPNDALDPDTFSNLEAGVKWDIYPGLALTGAVFEIEQNSPQVSDANPDTLDVINSKIRGFEAQLQGQVTDWWFLSAGYSYLDGKQQSRTGPTGLRVRELPEHMFSIWNNFQATDRLGLGLGLTAQDDSFADNSNTATLPSYARIDLAAFYDVSDNVRVQVNVENLFDELYFPNAHTANEVTVGAPLNARFTITGRF
;
A
#
# COMPACT_ATOMS: atom_id res chain seq x y z
N MET A 1 -4.54 -19.21 23.08
CA MET A 1 -4.23 -20.60 22.69
C MET A 1 -5.44 -21.51 22.43
N ILE A 2 -6.57 -21.40 23.14
CA ILE A 2 -7.73 -22.32 22.96
C ILE A 2 -8.67 -21.86 21.81
N HIS A 3 -8.70 -20.59 21.45
CA HIS A 3 -9.52 -20.07 20.34
C HIS A 3 -8.91 -20.29 18.96
N SER A 4 -7.58 -20.25 18.83
CA SER A 4 -6.86 -20.48 17.56
C SER A 4 -7.05 -21.89 17.01
N PHE A 5 -7.08 -22.91 17.88
CA PHE A 5 -7.27 -24.30 17.44
C PHE A 5 -8.66 -24.61 16.83
N ALA A 6 -9.70 -23.87 17.25
CA ALA A 6 -11.06 -24.12 16.75
C ALA A 6 -11.28 -23.52 15.33
N ARG A 7 -10.56 -22.45 14.99
CA ARG A 7 -10.66 -21.82 13.65
C ARG A 7 -9.82 -22.53 12.61
N ALA A 8 -8.62 -22.99 12.97
CA ALA A 8 -7.75 -23.78 12.08
C ALA A 8 -8.40 -25.14 11.67
N SER A 9 -9.22 -25.73 12.54
CA SER A 9 -9.92 -26.99 12.24
C SER A 9 -10.99 -26.87 11.13
N LEU A 10 -11.52 -25.66 10.88
CA LEU A 10 -12.52 -25.43 9.83
C LEU A 10 -11.90 -25.36 8.43
N LEU A 11 -10.67 -24.90 8.32
CA LEU A 11 -9.94 -24.83 7.04
C LEU A 11 -9.38 -26.19 6.60
N LEU A 12 -9.00 -27.04 7.57
CA LEU A 12 -8.52 -28.39 7.26
C LEU A 12 -9.65 -29.33 6.76
N SER A 13 -10.90 -29.06 7.15
CA SER A 13 -12.05 -29.87 6.70
C SER A 13 -12.47 -29.62 5.23
N CYS A 14 -12.07 -28.49 4.64
CA CYS A 14 -12.31 -28.22 3.20
C CYS A 14 -11.29 -28.87 2.26
N ALA A 15 -10.14 -29.32 2.77
CA ALA A 15 -9.07 -29.88 1.95
C ALA A 15 -9.24 -31.39 1.63
N THR A 16 -10.28 -32.05 2.16
CA THR A 16 -10.49 -33.50 1.98
C THR A 16 -11.62 -33.86 1.00
N ILE A 17 -12.02 -32.96 0.09
CA ILE A 17 -12.93 -33.33 -0.98
C ILE A 17 -12.10 -34.00 -2.09
N ALA A 18 -11.97 -35.31 -2.00
CA ALA A 18 -11.44 -36.14 -3.07
C ALA A 18 -12.45 -36.18 -4.23
N PHE A 19 -12.10 -35.61 -5.37
CA PHE A 19 -12.87 -35.78 -6.60
C PHE A 19 -12.57 -37.15 -7.22
N PRO A 20 -13.60 -37.93 -7.62
CA PRO A 20 -13.36 -39.15 -8.36
C PRO A 20 -12.86 -38.81 -9.78
N ALA A 21 -11.75 -39.44 -10.18
CA ALA A 21 -11.23 -39.38 -11.54
C ALA A 21 -12.25 -40.01 -12.51
N LEU A 22 -12.85 -39.19 -13.36
CA LEU A 22 -13.56 -39.65 -14.55
C LEU A 22 -12.53 -39.79 -15.67
N ALA A 23 -12.11 -41.03 -15.92
CA ALA A 23 -11.39 -41.39 -17.12
C ALA A 23 -12.41 -41.48 -18.28
N GLU A 24 -12.31 -40.61 -19.25
CA GLU A 24 -13.03 -40.75 -20.50
C GLU A 24 -12.06 -40.71 -21.68
N THR A 25 -12.30 -41.65 -22.58
CA THR A 25 -11.46 -42.10 -23.68
C THR A 25 -11.34 -41.04 -24.77
N ALA A 26 -10.13 -40.87 -25.29
CA ALA A 26 -9.82 -40.07 -26.47
C ALA A 26 -10.38 -40.69 -27.77
N PRO A 27 -10.75 -39.88 -28.76
CA PRO A 27 -10.66 -40.22 -30.16
C PRO A 27 -9.44 -39.56 -30.81
N THR A 28 -8.69 -40.42 -31.50
CA THR A 28 -7.59 -40.09 -32.39
C THR A 28 -8.06 -39.33 -33.63
N ALA A 29 -7.42 -38.24 -34.01
CA ALA A 29 -6.78 -38.04 -35.31
C ALA A 29 -6.66 -36.59 -35.76
N ALA A 30 -5.51 -36.34 -36.27
CA ALA A 30 -5.06 -35.52 -37.39
C ALA A 30 -4.35 -34.19 -37.02
N ALA A 31 -3.09 -34.33 -37.11
CA ALA A 31 -1.99 -33.55 -37.70
C ALA A 31 -2.14 -32.00 -37.85
N SER A 32 -1.06 -31.40 -37.35
CA SER A 32 -0.33 -30.23 -37.83
C SER A 32 -0.85 -28.86 -37.46
N THR A 33 -0.19 -28.30 -36.47
CA THR A 33 0.72 -27.13 -36.66
C THR A 33 1.53 -26.97 -35.39
N GLU A 34 2.83 -26.88 -35.53
CA GLU A 34 3.74 -26.50 -34.44
C GLU A 34 3.30 -25.19 -33.84
N SER A 35 2.65 -25.24 -32.68
CA SER A 35 2.60 -24.16 -31.75
C SER A 35 3.83 -24.34 -30.85
N ALA A 36 4.79 -23.43 -30.98
CA ALA A 36 5.90 -23.34 -30.05
C ALA A 36 5.36 -23.34 -28.64
N ALA A 37 5.74 -24.33 -27.85
CA ALA A 37 5.53 -24.35 -26.43
C ALA A 37 6.16 -23.05 -25.89
N ALA A 38 5.34 -22.16 -25.41
CA ALA A 38 5.79 -21.02 -24.62
C ALA A 38 6.43 -21.60 -23.37
N GLU A 39 7.78 -21.59 -23.34
CA GLU A 39 8.52 -21.81 -22.12
C GLU A 39 8.02 -20.79 -21.09
N SER A 40 7.41 -21.27 -20.02
CA SER A 40 7.00 -20.47 -18.88
C SER A 40 8.21 -20.07 -18.04
N GLY A 41 9.10 -19.28 -18.62
CA GLY A 41 10.05 -18.47 -17.86
C GLY A 41 9.28 -17.34 -17.17
N PRO A 42 9.80 -16.74 -16.09
CA PRO A 42 9.16 -15.61 -15.44
C PRO A 42 8.97 -14.50 -16.47
N GLN A 43 7.73 -14.30 -16.90
CA GLN A 43 7.40 -13.25 -17.83
C GLN A 43 7.44 -11.93 -17.04
N ILE A 44 8.63 -11.33 -17.02
CA ILE A 44 8.78 -9.98 -16.51
C ILE A 44 8.15 -9.09 -17.56
N ILE A 45 7.00 -8.52 -17.21
CA ILE A 45 6.39 -7.48 -18.01
C ILE A 45 7.22 -6.21 -17.78
N VAL A 46 8.33 -6.13 -18.49
CA VAL A 46 9.10 -4.92 -18.60
C VAL A 46 8.94 -4.46 -20.03
N THR A 47 8.18 -3.39 -20.22
CA THR A 47 8.23 -2.49 -21.36
C THR A 47 7.94 -3.06 -22.76
N GLY A 48 7.07 -2.38 -23.46
CA GLY A 48 6.77 -2.62 -24.89
C GLY A 48 5.56 -3.50 -25.15
N ASP A 49 5.27 -4.48 -24.32
CA ASP A 49 3.94 -5.08 -24.31
C ASP A 49 3.03 -4.20 -23.46
N VAL A 50 2.01 -3.71 -24.08
CA VAL A 50 0.90 -3.02 -23.43
C VAL A 50 0.53 -3.87 -22.22
N LEU A 51 0.50 -3.28 -21.01
CA LEU A 51 -0.26 -3.80 -19.89
C LEU A 51 -1.75 -3.74 -20.27
N TYR A 52 -2.07 -4.36 -21.38
CA TYR A 52 -3.38 -4.61 -21.89
C TYR A 52 -3.75 -6.01 -21.49
N SER A 53 -3.82 -6.21 -20.21
CA SER A 53 -4.85 -7.11 -19.76
C SER A 53 -6.17 -6.40 -20.03
N ASN A 54 -7.23 -7.11 -20.24
CA ASN A 54 -8.58 -6.58 -20.30
C ASN A 54 -8.98 -5.87 -18.98
N GLN A 55 -8.02 -5.36 -18.24
CA GLN A 55 -8.13 -4.75 -16.93
C GLN A 55 -7.62 -3.33 -17.03
N ILE A 56 -8.41 -2.42 -16.54
CA ILE A 56 -7.99 -1.04 -16.36
C ILE A 56 -7.24 -1.00 -15.04
N ASN A 57 -5.94 -1.07 -15.13
CA ASN A 57 -5.01 -0.87 -14.05
C ASN A 57 -4.95 0.61 -13.66
N ALA A 58 -4.06 0.96 -12.77
CA ALA A 58 -3.87 2.31 -12.27
C ALA A 58 -3.79 3.39 -13.38
N LEU A 59 -3.30 3.05 -14.58
CA LEU A 59 -3.14 4.04 -15.66
C LEU A 59 -4.45 4.43 -16.34
N LYS A 60 -5.52 3.66 -16.23
CA LYS A 60 -6.81 3.87 -16.92
C LYS A 60 -6.68 4.13 -18.44
N SER A 61 -5.53 3.80 -19.04
CA SER A 61 -5.16 4.07 -20.43
C SER A 61 -4.50 2.84 -21.03
N PRO A 62 -4.73 2.58 -22.33
CA PRO A 62 -4.01 1.52 -23.08
C PRO A 62 -2.56 1.89 -23.39
N THR A 63 -2.06 2.99 -22.86
CA THR A 63 -0.74 3.52 -23.17
C THR A 63 0.37 2.61 -22.65
N PRO A 64 1.32 2.20 -23.50
CA PRO A 64 2.49 1.46 -23.07
C PRO A 64 3.25 2.21 -21.96
N ILE A 65 3.81 1.48 -20.99
CA ILE A 65 4.53 2.06 -19.84
C ILE A 65 5.64 3.03 -20.32
N ILE A 66 6.32 2.73 -21.42
CA ILE A 66 7.36 3.57 -21.99
C ILE A 66 6.84 4.95 -22.44
N ASP A 67 5.55 5.07 -22.74
CA ASP A 67 4.89 6.29 -23.21
C ASP A 67 4.12 7.02 -22.10
N VAL A 68 4.20 6.56 -20.85
CA VAL A 68 3.59 7.21 -19.70
C VAL A 68 4.56 8.24 -19.11
N PRO A 69 4.21 9.53 -19.09
CA PRO A 69 5.10 10.59 -18.57
C PRO A 69 5.02 10.68 -17.03
N GLN A 70 5.35 9.58 -16.35
CA GLN A 70 5.36 9.48 -14.89
C GLN A 70 6.23 8.29 -14.45
N SER A 71 6.90 8.42 -13.33
CA SER A 71 7.66 7.32 -12.70
C SER A 71 6.73 6.23 -12.19
N LEU A 72 7.01 4.99 -12.55
CA LEU A 72 6.22 3.80 -12.23
C LEU A 72 7.13 2.62 -11.94
N SER A 73 6.77 1.82 -10.93
CA SER A 73 7.39 0.52 -10.63
C SER A 73 6.31 -0.55 -10.52
N ILE A 74 6.62 -1.76 -10.99
CA ILE A 74 5.74 -2.93 -10.89
C ILE A 74 6.49 -4.05 -10.21
N THR A 75 5.84 -4.69 -9.23
CA THR A 75 6.30 -5.91 -8.57
C THR A 75 5.28 -7.01 -8.84
N THR A 76 5.67 -8.05 -9.55
CA THR A 76 4.78 -9.15 -9.94
C THR A 76 4.62 -10.19 -8.82
N ALA A 77 3.58 -11.03 -8.90
CA ALA A 77 3.37 -12.14 -7.97
C ALA A 77 4.59 -13.09 -7.88
N ASP A 78 5.25 -13.38 -9.00
CA ASP A 78 6.47 -14.20 -9.03
C ASP A 78 7.62 -13.52 -8.26
N GLN A 79 7.80 -12.22 -8.42
CA GLN A 79 8.80 -11.46 -7.66
C GLN A 79 8.48 -11.46 -6.16
N ILE A 80 7.21 -11.26 -5.77
CA ILE A 80 6.76 -11.32 -4.37
C ILE A 80 7.17 -12.66 -3.74
N VAL A 81 6.87 -13.77 -4.42
CA VAL A 81 7.22 -15.11 -3.93
C VAL A 81 8.73 -15.34 -3.89
N ARG A 82 9.46 -15.04 -4.98
CA ARG A 82 10.92 -15.28 -5.06
C ARG A 82 11.73 -14.45 -4.07
N GLN A 83 11.32 -13.22 -3.83
CA GLN A 83 11.98 -12.33 -2.87
C GLN A 83 11.54 -12.60 -1.44
N GLY A 84 10.47 -13.38 -1.23
CA GLY A 84 9.94 -13.72 0.09
C GLY A 84 9.21 -12.56 0.74
N PHE A 85 8.61 -11.66 -0.06
CA PHE A 85 7.83 -10.53 0.45
C PHE A 85 6.52 -11.00 1.07
N ASP A 86 6.22 -10.52 2.27
CA ASP A 86 5.00 -10.85 3.02
C ASP A 86 4.15 -9.61 3.32
N SER A 87 4.69 -8.42 3.11
CA SER A 87 4.00 -7.16 3.39
C SER A 87 4.21 -6.12 2.28
N ILE A 88 3.37 -5.10 2.27
CA ILE A 88 3.60 -3.90 1.46
C ILE A 88 4.94 -3.25 1.80
N GLY A 89 5.34 -3.28 3.09
CA GLY A 89 6.62 -2.76 3.56
C GLY A 89 7.83 -3.37 2.85
N ASP A 90 7.81 -4.67 2.58
CA ASP A 90 8.90 -5.36 1.87
C ASP A 90 8.99 -4.95 0.41
N ILE A 91 7.85 -4.76 -0.25
CA ILE A 91 7.80 -4.30 -1.65
C ILE A 91 8.38 -2.89 -1.78
N VAL A 92 8.00 -1.97 -0.88
CA VAL A 92 8.47 -0.58 -0.95
C VAL A 92 9.95 -0.45 -0.60
N LEU A 93 10.51 -1.34 0.22
CA LEU A 93 11.93 -1.37 0.55
C LEU A 93 12.83 -1.53 -0.69
N TYR A 94 12.34 -2.21 -1.73
CA TYR A 94 13.04 -2.40 -3.01
C TYR A 94 12.55 -1.43 -4.10
N THR A 95 11.73 -0.43 -3.75
CA THR A 95 11.21 0.57 -4.70
C THR A 95 11.91 1.90 -4.50
N PRO A 96 12.62 2.46 -5.51
CA PRO A 96 13.31 3.73 -5.35
C PRO A 96 12.36 4.90 -5.06
N GLY A 97 12.75 5.81 -4.16
CA GLY A 97 11.97 7.00 -3.81
C GLY A 97 10.73 6.71 -2.93
N VAL A 98 10.60 5.51 -2.39
CA VAL A 98 9.49 5.11 -1.54
C VAL A 98 10.03 4.46 -0.27
N THR A 99 9.46 4.82 0.89
CA THR A 99 9.76 4.21 2.17
C THR A 99 8.47 3.78 2.87
N ASN A 100 8.60 2.91 3.86
CA ASN A 100 7.49 2.55 4.73
C ASN A 100 7.57 3.40 6.01
N SER A 101 6.42 3.89 6.49
CA SER A 101 6.28 4.50 7.82
C SER A 101 5.72 3.47 8.80
N GLN A 102 5.77 3.75 10.10
CA GLN A 102 5.32 2.81 11.13
C GLN A 102 3.83 2.47 11.05
N GLY A 103 2.98 3.38 10.58
CA GLY A 103 1.54 3.16 10.50
C GLY A 103 0.87 2.93 11.86
N GLU A 104 1.42 3.48 12.94
CA GLU A 104 0.95 3.30 14.32
C GLU A 104 0.83 1.84 14.77
N GLY A 105 1.55 0.92 14.09
CA GLY A 105 1.50 -0.52 14.42
C GLY A 105 0.17 -1.21 14.08
N ASN A 106 -0.72 -0.55 13.31
CA ASN A 106 -2.05 -1.09 13.00
C ASN A 106 -2.47 -0.97 11.53
N ARG A 107 -1.60 -0.42 10.65
CA ARG A 107 -1.89 -0.19 9.22
C ARG A 107 -0.64 -0.07 8.35
N ASP A 108 -0.80 -0.31 7.06
CA ASP A 108 0.19 0.14 6.07
C ASP A 108 0.23 1.67 6.02
N SER A 109 1.44 2.21 5.88
CA SER A 109 1.68 3.63 5.70
C SER A 109 2.91 3.82 4.81
N VAL A 110 2.71 4.36 3.62
CA VAL A 110 3.77 4.52 2.62
C VAL A 110 4.18 5.99 2.52
N VAL A 111 5.48 6.24 2.36
CA VAL A 111 6.03 7.58 2.13
C VAL A 111 6.54 7.65 0.70
N PHE A 112 5.83 8.36 -0.16
CA PHE A 112 6.20 8.54 -1.55
C PHE A 112 7.01 9.84 -1.68
N ARG A 113 8.31 9.74 -1.98
CA ARG A 113 9.17 10.92 -2.16
C ARG A 113 9.07 11.93 -1.01
N GLY A 114 8.95 11.45 0.24
CA GLY A 114 8.82 12.27 1.45
C GLY A 114 7.40 12.74 1.78
N VAL A 115 6.40 12.41 1.00
CA VAL A 115 4.99 12.65 1.31
C VAL A 115 4.37 11.37 1.85
N ARG A 116 3.99 11.38 3.14
CA ARG A 116 3.37 10.23 3.81
C ARG A 116 1.88 10.18 3.52
N SER A 117 1.36 8.98 3.26
CA SER A 117 -0.06 8.72 3.11
C SER A 117 -0.47 7.38 3.72
N THR A 118 -1.67 7.35 4.27
CA THR A 118 -2.36 6.15 4.74
C THR A 118 -3.61 5.84 3.93
N ALA A 119 -3.95 6.67 2.93
CA ALA A 119 -5.17 6.61 2.15
C ALA A 119 -4.95 6.48 0.64
N ASP A 120 -3.70 6.47 0.18
CA ASP A 120 -3.36 6.40 -1.25
C ASP A 120 -3.14 4.97 -1.74
N PHE A 121 -4.00 4.07 -1.24
CA PHE A 121 -4.07 2.68 -1.67
C PHE A 121 -5.27 2.46 -2.60
N PHE A 122 -5.07 1.56 -3.57
CA PHE A 122 -6.06 1.20 -4.56
C PHE A 122 -6.07 -0.32 -4.76
N VAL A 123 -7.23 -0.84 -5.17
CA VAL A 123 -7.39 -2.23 -5.62
C VAL A 123 -8.09 -2.22 -6.97
N ASP A 124 -7.42 -2.73 -8.01
CA ASP A 124 -7.92 -2.73 -9.39
C ASP A 124 -8.37 -1.33 -9.88
N GLY A 125 -7.63 -0.29 -9.45
CA GLY A 125 -7.94 1.10 -9.78
C GLY A 125 -9.07 1.75 -8.97
N VAL A 126 -9.68 1.04 -8.02
CA VAL A 126 -10.67 1.55 -7.08
C VAL A 126 -10.00 1.91 -5.76
N ARG A 127 -10.38 3.04 -5.18
CA ARG A 127 -9.82 3.52 -3.91
C ARG A 127 -10.09 2.56 -2.75
N ASP A 128 -9.06 2.32 -1.94
CA ASP A 128 -9.06 1.54 -0.71
C ASP A 128 -8.39 2.35 0.41
N ASP A 129 -9.14 3.32 0.96
CA ASP A 129 -8.65 4.32 1.91
C ASP A 129 -8.87 3.98 3.39
N VAL A 130 -9.35 2.78 3.69
CA VAL A 130 -9.43 2.28 5.06
C VAL A 130 -8.04 1.90 5.56
N GLN A 131 -7.77 2.16 6.82
CA GLN A 131 -6.46 1.94 7.43
C GLN A 131 -6.37 0.52 8.02
N TYR A 132 -5.66 -0.40 7.35
CA TYR A 132 -5.40 -1.76 7.78
C TYR A 132 -4.12 -2.32 7.13
N TYR A 133 -3.66 -3.50 7.54
CA TYR A 133 -2.58 -4.22 6.87
C TYR A 133 -3.14 -5.08 5.73
N ARG A 134 -2.60 -4.91 4.53
CA ARG A 134 -3.08 -5.51 3.29
C ARG A 134 -2.32 -6.77 2.94
N GLY A 135 -3.03 -7.89 2.84
CA GLY A 135 -2.44 -9.17 2.41
C GLY A 135 -2.00 -9.16 0.94
N LEU A 136 -1.04 -10.03 0.61
CA LEU A 136 -0.47 -10.20 -0.73
C LEU A 136 -0.95 -11.46 -1.45
N TYR A 137 -1.73 -12.32 -0.82
CA TYR A 137 -2.10 -13.67 -1.26
C TYR A 137 -2.89 -13.73 -2.58
N ASN A 138 -3.68 -12.70 -2.85
CA ASN A 138 -4.59 -12.65 -3.99
C ASN A 138 -4.11 -11.71 -5.12
N LEU A 139 -2.83 -11.31 -5.11
CA LEU A 139 -2.30 -10.32 -6.04
C LEU A 139 -1.65 -10.95 -7.26
N GLU A 140 -1.89 -10.36 -8.43
CA GLU A 140 -1.16 -10.58 -9.67
C GLU A 140 0.09 -9.69 -9.72
N GLN A 141 -0.07 -8.43 -9.29
CA GLN A 141 1.02 -7.46 -9.19
C GLN A 141 0.66 -6.29 -8.26
N VAL A 142 1.70 -5.56 -7.86
CA VAL A 142 1.60 -4.27 -7.19
C VAL A 142 2.21 -3.20 -8.09
N GLU A 143 1.45 -2.14 -8.32
CA GLU A 143 1.84 -0.98 -9.13
C GLU A 143 2.08 0.22 -8.21
N ILE A 144 3.23 0.86 -8.29
CA ILE A 144 3.58 2.03 -7.50
C ILE A 144 3.85 3.19 -8.44
N LEU A 145 2.96 4.18 -8.45
CA LEU A 145 3.12 5.42 -9.21
C LEU A 145 3.60 6.51 -8.27
N ARG A 146 4.66 7.20 -8.63
CA ARG A 146 5.27 8.27 -7.82
C ARG A 146 4.96 9.64 -8.40
N GLY A 147 4.79 10.60 -7.49
CA GLY A 147 4.35 11.96 -7.79
C GLY A 147 2.83 12.14 -7.76
N PRO A 148 2.35 13.31 -7.31
CA PRO A 148 0.95 13.69 -7.27
C PRO A 148 0.24 13.47 -8.62
N ASN A 149 -0.94 12.85 -8.61
CA ASN A 149 -1.72 12.61 -9.83
C ASN A 149 -3.22 12.46 -9.54
N ALA A 150 -3.92 13.56 -9.27
CA ALA A 150 -5.34 13.53 -9.04
C ALA A 150 -6.15 13.16 -10.28
N LEU A 151 -5.65 13.40 -11.50
CA LEU A 151 -6.43 13.13 -12.71
C LEU A 151 -6.91 11.67 -12.77
N LEU A 152 -6.07 10.72 -12.42
CA LEU A 152 -6.40 9.30 -12.46
C LEU A 152 -7.06 8.81 -11.15
N PHE A 153 -6.68 9.39 -10.01
CA PHE A 153 -6.94 8.84 -8.68
C PHE A 153 -7.83 9.72 -7.80
N GLY A 154 -8.16 10.92 -8.24
CA GLY A 154 -8.97 11.87 -7.48
C GLY A 154 -8.23 12.48 -6.30
N ARG A 155 -8.97 12.80 -5.24
CA ARG A 155 -8.41 13.30 -3.98
C ARG A 155 -7.34 12.36 -3.45
N GLY A 156 -6.33 12.87 -2.78
CA GLY A 156 -5.17 12.07 -2.39
C GLY A 156 -4.22 11.86 -3.59
N GLY A 157 -3.48 10.76 -3.62
CA GLY A 157 -2.37 10.61 -4.57
C GLY A 157 -1.33 11.71 -4.35
N THR A 158 -1.15 12.10 -3.09
CA THR A 158 -0.45 13.31 -2.69
C THR A 158 1.04 13.26 -3.02
N GLY A 159 1.68 12.14 -2.75
CA GLY A 159 3.06 11.83 -3.15
C GLY A 159 3.16 10.73 -4.20
N GLY A 160 2.08 10.00 -4.40
CA GLY A 160 1.99 8.83 -5.27
C GLY A 160 0.84 7.92 -4.86
N ILE A 161 0.74 6.76 -5.47
CA ILE A 161 -0.25 5.73 -5.12
C ILE A 161 0.35 4.33 -5.19
N LEU A 162 -0.26 3.42 -4.44
CA LEU A 162 -0.01 1.99 -4.53
C LEU A 162 -1.31 1.28 -4.95
N ASN A 163 -1.30 0.65 -6.12
CA ASN A 163 -2.43 -0.11 -6.66
C ASN A 163 -2.14 -1.61 -6.59
N ARG A 164 -3.01 -2.36 -5.93
CA ARG A 164 -2.98 -3.82 -5.89
C ARG A 164 -3.85 -4.36 -7.01
N VAL A 165 -3.26 -5.11 -7.93
CA VAL A 165 -3.99 -5.79 -9.02
C VAL A 165 -4.30 -7.21 -8.57
N THR A 166 -5.59 -7.53 -8.44
CA THR A 166 -6.01 -8.85 -7.93
C THR A 166 -6.06 -9.89 -9.03
N LYS A 167 -5.81 -11.15 -8.66
CA LYS A 167 -5.92 -12.31 -9.54
C LYS A 167 -7.37 -12.48 -10.02
N LYS A 168 -7.56 -12.72 -11.31
CA LYS A 168 -8.86 -12.95 -11.93
C LYS A 168 -9.00 -14.40 -12.39
N GLY A 169 -10.24 -14.85 -12.62
CA GLY A 169 -10.51 -16.15 -13.24
C GLY A 169 -9.82 -16.27 -14.58
N VAL A 170 -9.15 -17.39 -14.82
CA VAL A 170 -8.46 -17.73 -16.09
C VAL A 170 -9.36 -18.65 -16.89
N VAL A 171 -9.96 -18.12 -17.96
CA VAL A 171 -10.90 -18.87 -18.80
C VAL A 171 -10.18 -19.99 -19.55
N GLY A 172 -10.77 -21.18 -19.57
CA GLY A 172 -10.23 -22.35 -20.28
C GLY A 172 -9.17 -23.13 -19.51
N GLU A 173 -8.78 -22.70 -18.29
CA GLU A 173 -7.78 -23.41 -17.48
C GLU A 173 -8.38 -23.96 -16.18
N ASN A 174 -7.86 -25.12 -15.74
CA ASN A 174 -8.09 -25.63 -14.39
C ASN A 174 -6.73 -25.83 -13.73
N PHE A 175 -6.57 -25.29 -12.52
CA PHE A 175 -5.36 -25.53 -11.73
C PHE A 175 -5.64 -25.37 -10.23
N VAL A 176 -4.75 -25.97 -9.44
CA VAL A 176 -4.67 -25.82 -8.00
C VAL A 176 -3.25 -25.41 -7.64
N GLY A 177 -3.11 -24.20 -7.11
CA GLY A 177 -1.87 -23.69 -6.55
C GLY A 177 -1.93 -23.65 -5.03
N TYR A 178 -0.78 -23.82 -4.38
CA TYR A 178 -0.63 -23.66 -2.95
C TYR A 178 0.74 -23.09 -2.59
N ARG A 179 0.80 -22.40 -1.46
CA ARG A 179 2.02 -21.99 -0.75
C ARG A 179 1.88 -22.36 0.71
N GLY A 180 2.96 -22.84 1.32
CA GLY A 180 3.08 -22.94 2.78
C GLY A 180 4.45 -22.45 3.20
N SER A 181 4.55 -21.63 4.23
CA SER A 181 5.82 -21.16 4.76
C SER A 181 5.88 -21.17 6.29
N VAL A 182 7.10 -21.19 6.82
CA VAL A 182 7.39 -21.04 8.25
C VAL A 182 8.73 -20.34 8.40
N ASP A 183 8.83 -19.46 9.40
CA ASP A 183 10.05 -18.72 9.67
C ASP A 183 10.66 -19.02 11.04
N THR A 184 11.84 -18.42 11.30
CA THR A 184 12.59 -18.65 12.55
C THR A 184 11.99 -17.96 13.78
N PHE A 185 11.03 -17.05 13.62
CA PHE A 185 10.27 -16.46 14.71
C PHE A 185 9.06 -17.32 15.09
N GLY A 186 8.71 -18.30 14.26
CA GLY A 186 7.55 -19.19 14.44
C GLY A 186 6.31 -18.73 13.68
N ALA A 187 6.37 -17.64 12.93
CA ALA A 187 5.29 -17.27 12.02
C ALA A 187 5.14 -18.31 10.89
N PHE A 188 3.90 -18.56 10.48
CA PHE A 188 3.65 -19.45 9.33
C PHE A 188 2.46 -18.97 8.51
N ASP A 189 2.45 -19.31 7.22
CA ASP A 189 1.34 -19.04 6.33
C ASP A 189 0.96 -20.25 5.46
N ILE A 190 -0.31 -20.29 5.05
CA ILE A 190 -0.84 -21.22 4.07
C ILE A 190 -1.71 -20.45 3.10
N TRP A 191 -1.37 -20.47 1.79
CA TRP A 191 -2.15 -19.87 0.72
C TRP A 191 -2.65 -20.93 -0.24
N ALA A 192 -3.84 -20.71 -0.80
CA ALA A 192 -4.44 -21.52 -1.85
C ALA A 192 -4.87 -20.64 -3.02
N ASP A 193 -4.71 -21.14 -4.25
CA ASP A 193 -5.09 -20.48 -5.49
C ASP A 193 -5.69 -21.52 -6.43
N VAL A 194 -7.01 -21.58 -6.49
CA VAL A 194 -7.76 -22.59 -7.25
C VAL A 194 -8.52 -21.93 -8.39
N ASN A 195 -8.28 -22.35 -9.62
CA ASN A 195 -9.00 -21.88 -10.80
C ASN A 195 -9.79 -23.01 -11.45
N LEU A 196 -11.06 -22.78 -11.70
CA LEU A 196 -11.99 -23.72 -12.29
C LEU A 196 -12.62 -23.08 -13.54
N ALA A 197 -12.40 -23.64 -14.71
CA ALA A 197 -13.13 -23.30 -15.92
C ALA A 197 -14.57 -23.77 -15.75
N THR A 198 -15.52 -22.83 -15.57
CA THR A 198 -16.94 -23.12 -15.36
C THR A 198 -17.69 -23.32 -16.67
N SER A 199 -17.14 -22.78 -17.77
CA SER A 199 -17.58 -23.00 -19.15
C SER A 199 -16.43 -22.65 -20.12
N GLU A 200 -16.69 -22.75 -21.44
CA GLU A 200 -15.74 -22.32 -22.47
C GLU A 200 -15.39 -20.81 -22.37
N ASN A 201 -16.26 -20.02 -21.75
CA ASN A 201 -16.14 -18.55 -21.70
C ASN A 201 -16.15 -18.02 -20.26
N SER A 202 -16.03 -18.87 -19.24
CA SER A 202 -16.05 -18.39 -17.86
C SER A 202 -15.21 -19.24 -16.93
N ALA A 203 -14.71 -18.60 -15.87
CA ALA A 203 -13.92 -19.25 -14.85
C ALA A 203 -14.22 -18.66 -13.46
N LEU A 204 -14.16 -19.51 -12.44
CA LEU A 204 -14.14 -19.15 -11.03
C LEU A 204 -12.73 -19.39 -10.48
N ARG A 205 -12.12 -18.36 -9.89
CA ARG A 205 -10.84 -18.50 -9.18
C ARG A 205 -11.05 -18.15 -7.70
N ILE A 206 -10.51 -18.95 -6.82
CA ILE A 206 -10.61 -18.76 -5.38
C ILE A 206 -9.21 -18.66 -4.82
N ASN A 207 -8.87 -17.50 -4.25
CA ASN A 207 -7.67 -17.31 -3.46
C ASN A 207 -8.05 -17.30 -1.99
N ALA A 208 -7.29 -17.99 -1.14
CA ALA A 208 -7.49 -18.02 0.30
C ALA A 208 -6.14 -18.04 1.00
N ALA A 209 -6.07 -17.41 2.17
CA ALA A 209 -4.89 -17.39 3.02
C ALA A 209 -5.26 -17.50 4.49
N TYR A 210 -4.39 -18.16 5.24
CA TYR A 210 -4.29 -18.09 6.68
C TYR A 210 -2.84 -17.78 7.06
N GLU A 211 -2.65 -16.82 7.93
CA GLU A 211 -1.34 -16.38 8.40
C GLU A 211 -1.35 -16.32 9.93
N ASP A 212 -0.41 -16.99 10.56
CA ASP A 212 -0.09 -16.87 11.98
C ASP A 212 1.14 -15.97 12.09
N LEU A 213 0.97 -14.82 12.72
CA LEU A 213 1.94 -13.75 12.76
C LEU A 213 2.78 -13.83 14.01
N ASN A 214 4.10 -13.77 13.86
CA ASN A 214 5.05 -13.69 14.96
C ASN A 214 6.29 -12.91 14.53
N ASN A 215 7.01 -12.31 15.47
CA ASN A 215 8.26 -11.63 15.19
C ASN A 215 9.21 -11.62 16.41
N HIS A 216 10.28 -10.86 16.32
CA HIS A 216 11.34 -10.76 17.35
C HIS A 216 10.98 -9.90 18.57
N ARG A 217 9.82 -9.22 18.54
CA ARG A 217 9.39 -8.32 19.63
C ARG A 217 8.63 -9.11 20.69
N ASP A 218 8.80 -8.71 21.95
CA ASP A 218 8.11 -9.37 23.06
C ASP A 218 6.59 -9.19 22.92
N PHE A 219 5.82 -10.27 23.15
CA PHE A 219 4.34 -10.33 23.08
C PHE A 219 3.73 -10.13 21.68
N PHE A 220 4.53 -9.94 20.62
CA PHE A 220 3.95 -9.82 19.29
C PHE A 220 3.42 -11.17 18.82
N ASP A 221 2.14 -11.21 18.51
CA ASP A 221 1.40 -12.31 17.89
C ASP A 221 0.23 -11.75 17.06
N GLY A 222 -0.40 -12.62 16.30
CA GLY A 222 -1.61 -12.27 15.55
C GLY A 222 -1.98 -13.33 14.54
N GLU A 223 -3.15 -13.17 13.94
CA GLU A 223 -3.64 -14.03 12.86
C GLU A 223 -4.33 -13.20 11.78
N GLN A 224 -4.27 -13.69 10.55
CA GLN A 224 -4.99 -13.11 9.43
C GLN A 224 -5.63 -14.20 8.57
N ILE A 225 -6.88 -13.97 8.18
CA ILE A 225 -7.61 -14.79 7.22
C ILE A 225 -8.01 -13.91 6.04
N GLY A 226 -7.75 -14.38 4.83
CA GLY A 226 -8.21 -13.75 3.59
C GLY A 226 -8.89 -14.77 2.69
N ILE A 227 -10.04 -14.42 2.10
CA ILE A 227 -10.74 -15.25 1.11
C ILE A 227 -11.23 -14.34 -0.01
N ASN A 228 -10.82 -14.63 -1.24
CA ASN A 228 -11.17 -13.83 -2.40
C ASN A 228 -11.60 -14.71 -3.59
N PRO A 229 -12.87 -15.13 -3.70
CA PRO A 229 -13.43 -15.68 -4.92
C PRO A 229 -13.60 -14.59 -5.99
N THR A 230 -13.17 -14.89 -7.22
CA THR A 230 -13.31 -14.04 -8.40
C THR A 230 -13.93 -14.85 -9.54
N PHE A 231 -14.93 -14.28 -10.21
CA PHE A 231 -15.56 -14.90 -11.37
C PHE A 231 -15.34 -14.03 -12.59
N ARG A 232 -14.86 -14.62 -13.66
CA ARG A 232 -14.73 -13.98 -14.97
C ARG A 232 -15.65 -14.64 -15.98
N ALA A 233 -16.33 -13.83 -16.78
CA ALA A 233 -17.10 -14.26 -17.94
C ALA A 233 -16.76 -13.40 -19.17
N GLU A 234 -16.48 -14.07 -20.30
CA GLU A 234 -16.27 -13.46 -21.61
C GLU A 234 -17.52 -13.64 -22.46
N LEU A 235 -18.27 -12.57 -22.66
CA LEU A 235 -19.50 -12.58 -23.46
C LEU A 235 -19.19 -12.21 -24.90
N GLY A 236 -18.75 -13.19 -25.66
CA GLY A 236 -18.18 -13.02 -26.99
C GLY A 236 -16.82 -12.33 -26.94
N ALA A 237 -16.35 -11.80 -28.08
CA ALA A 237 -15.03 -11.15 -28.18
C ALA A 237 -15.01 -9.72 -27.65
N ALA A 238 -16.15 -9.14 -27.32
CA ALA A 238 -16.26 -7.70 -27.03
C ALA A 238 -16.49 -7.36 -25.56
N THR A 239 -16.96 -8.30 -24.73
CA THR A 239 -17.39 -7.98 -23.37
C THR A 239 -16.77 -8.94 -22.36
N THR A 240 -16.11 -8.38 -21.35
CA THR A 240 -15.62 -9.13 -20.19
C THR A 240 -16.32 -8.62 -18.93
N ILE A 241 -16.74 -9.53 -18.07
CA ILE A 241 -17.33 -9.26 -16.77
C ILE A 241 -16.44 -9.91 -15.71
N ASP A 242 -15.95 -9.14 -14.76
CA ASP A 242 -15.26 -9.60 -13.57
C ASP A 242 -16.09 -9.29 -12.32
N LEU A 243 -16.35 -10.30 -11.51
CA LEU A 243 -16.98 -10.16 -10.21
C LEU A 243 -16.02 -10.70 -9.16
N SER A 244 -15.85 -9.99 -8.05
CA SER A 244 -15.03 -10.43 -6.93
C SER A 244 -15.70 -10.12 -5.60
N TYR A 245 -15.49 -11.00 -4.65
CA TYR A 245 -15.78 -10.78 -3.25
C TYR A 245 -14.50 -10.99 -2.45
N GLU A 246 -14.21 -10.13 -1.49
CA GLU A 246 -13.08 -10.27 -0.60
C GLU A 246 -13.56 -10.20 0.85
N TYR A 247 -13.21 -11.21 1.62
CA TYR A 247 -13.32 -11.24 3.07
C TYR A 247 -11.93 -11.20 3.68
N VAL A 248 -11.73 -10.28 4.62
CA VAL A 248 -10.51 -10.19 5.43
C VAL A 248 -10.92 -10.13 6.89
N ASP A 249 -10.27 -10.93 7.71
CA ASP A 249 -10.36 -10.87 9.16
C ASP A 249 -8.95 -10.95 9.71
N HIS A 250 -8.55 -9.95 10.51
CA HIS A 250 -7.23 -9.97 11.11
C HIS A 250 -7.27 -9.46 12.54
N GLU A 251 -6.44 -10.07 13.37
CA GLU A 251 -6.14 -9.67 14.73
C GLU A 251 -4.63 -9.70 14.93
N ARG A 252 -4.07 -8.65 15.53
CA ARG A 252 -2.63 -8.62 15.83
C ARG A 252 -2.29 -7.69 16.98
N PHE A 253 -1.17 -7.99 17.65
CA PHE A 253 -0.58 -7.11 18.64
C PHE A 253 -0.14 -5.77 18.01
N VAL A 254 -0.42 -4.66 18.69
CA VAL A 254 -0.01 -3.30 18.27
C VAL A 254 1.32 -2.95 18.93
N ASP A 255 2.42 -3.03 18.18
CA ASP A 255 3.74 -2.55 18.61
C ASP A 255 3.99 -1.14 18.08
N ARG A 256 4.08 -0.16 19.00
CA ARG A 256 4.36 1.23 18.66
C ARG A 256 5.87 1.55 18.71
N GLY A 257 6.72 0.54 18.87
CA GLY A 257 8.18 0.68 18.85
C GLY A 257 8.77 1.13 20.18
N ILE A 258 9.92 1.84 20.11
CA ILE A 258 10.75 2.21 21.26
C ILE A 258 11.05 3.72 21.26
N PRO A 259 11.33 4.33 22.44
CA PRO A 259 11.70 5.73 22.52
C PRO A 259 13.16 5.98 22.10
N THR A 260 13.46 7.25 21.80
CA THR A 260 14.85 7.75 21.71
C THR A 260 15.39 8.14 23.07
N GLY A 261 16.72 8.10 23.19
CA GLY A 261 17.46 8.57 24.36
C GLY A 261 17.71 10.08 24.35
N ALA A 262 18.44 10.57 25.35
CA ALA A 262 18.78 11.98 25.46
C ALA A 262 19.70 12.49 24.32
N ASP A 263 20.33 11.59 23.59
CA ASP A 263 21.14 11.87 22.40
C ASP A 263 20.33 11.94 21.10
N GLY A 264 19.02 11.78 21.19
CA GLY A 264 18.12 11.77 20.03
C GLY A 264 18.19 10.51 19.19
N THR A 265 18.84 9.42 19.66
CA THR A 265 18.90 8.13 18.94
C THR A 265 18.05 7.06 19.62
N PRO A 266 17.56 6.05 18.88
CA PRO A 266 16.74 4.98 19.46
C PRO A 266 17.49 4.21 20.55
N VAL A 267 16.82 3.90 21.67
CA VAL A 267 17.43 3.20 22.81
C VAL A 267 17.65 1.73 22.46
N ARG A 268 18.85 1.39 21.96
CA ARG A 268 19.22 0.05 21.44
C ARG A 268 18.97 -1.08 22.44
N ALA A 269 19.02 -0.79 23.76
CA ALA A 269 18.75 -1.77 24.81
C ALA A 269 17.30 -2.27 24.79
N PHE A 270 16.37 -1.52 24.20
CA PHE A 270 14.96 -1.84 24.14
C PHE A 270 14.54 -2.61 22.87
N LYS A 271 15.50 -3.08 22.08
CA LYS A 271 15.25 -3.75 20.78
C LYS A 271 14.26 -4.92 20.81
N ARG A 272 13.99 -5.52 21.96
CA ARG A 272 13.00 -6.59 22.15
C ARG A 272 11.76 -6.14 22.90
N ILE A 273 11.86 -5.07 23.70
CA ILE A 273 10.81 -4.63 24.61
C ILE A 273 9.69 -3.95 23.82
N THR A 274 8.46 -4.41 23.99
CA THR A 274 7.26 -3.68 23.57
C THR A 274 6.76 -2.86 24.76
N PHE A 275 6.44 -1.60 24.48
CA PHE A 275 5.85 -0.69 25.46
C PHE A 275 4.33 -0.68 25.27
N GLY A 276 3.69 -1.72 25.70
CA GLY A 276 2.26 -1.95 25.59
C GLY A 276 1.81 -3.00 26.62
N ASP A 277 0.59 -3.28 26.73
CA ASP A 277 0.04 -4.33 27.57
C ASP A 277 -0.26 -5.55 26.69
N PRO A 278 0.19 -6.77 27.06
CA PRO A 278 -0.01 -7.98 26.25
C PRO A 278 -1.48 -8.28 25.89
N ASP A 279 -2.40 -7.93 26.82
CA ASP A 279 -3.83 -8.22 26.68
C ASP A 279 -4.62 -7.04 26.05
N ASN A 280 -4.02 -5.85 25.99
CA ASN A 280 -4.72 -4.62 25.62
C ASN A 280 -4.10 -3.87 24.42
N ASN A 281 -2.93 -4.25 23.93
CA ASN A 281 -2.37 -3.73 22.67
C ASN A 281 -2.84 -4.61 21.50
N LEU A 282 -4.05 -4.37 21.03
CA LEU A 282 -4.69 -5.22 20.03
C LEU A 282 -5.34 -4.40 18.93
N THR A 283 -5.12 -4.77 17.67
CA THR A 283 -5.95 -4.32 16.55
C THR A 283 -6.73 -5.47 15.97
N THR A 284 -8.02 -5.21 15.71
CA THR A 284 -8.91 -6.11 14.99
C THR A 284 -9.43 -5.41 13.75
N PHE A 285 -9.60 -6.16 12.67
CA PHE A 285 -10.14 -5.64 11.43
C PHE A 285 -10.93 -6.71 10.70
N THR A 286 -12.15 -6.37 10.31
CA THR A 286 -12.98 -7.23 9.45
C THR A 286 -13.45 -6.42 8.25
N ALA A 287 -13.35 -6.99 7.06
CA ALA A 287 -13.82 -6.36 5.82
C ALA A 287 -14.62 -7.32 4.96
N HIS A 288 -15.68 -6.79 4.35
CA HIS A 288 -16.46 -7.42 3.29
C HIS A 288 -16.47 -6.48 2.08
N VAL A 289 -15.83 -6.87 0.99
CA VAL A 289 -15.74 -6.05 -0.22
C VAL A 289 -16.30 -6.79 -1.42
N LEU A 290 -17.32 -6.25 -2.05
CA LEU A 290 -17.90 -6.75 -3.31
C LEU A 290 -17.52 -5.80 -4.43
N ARG A 291 -16.97 -6.32 -5.53
CA ARG A 291 -16.58 -5.52 -6.69
C ARG A 291 -17.05 -6.19 -7.98
N GLY A 292 -17.56 -5.40 -8.91
CA GLY A 292 -17.94 -5.83 -10.25
C GLY A 292 -17.40 -4.86 -11.29
N THR A 293 -16.78 -5.38 -12.35
CA THR A 293 -16.28 -4.60 -13.48
C THR A 293 -16.81 -5.18 -14.78
N VAL A 294 -17.38 -4.34 -15.61
CA VAL A 294 -17.77 -4.66 -16.98
C VAL A 294 -16.88 -3.87 -17.93
N GLN A 295 -16.23 -4.56 -18.86
CA GLN A 295 -15.46 -3.96 -19.94
C GLN A 295 -16.11 -4.32 -21.26
N HIS A 296 -16.26 -3.32 -22.16
CA HIS A 296 -16.89 -3.53 -23.47
C HIS A 296 -16.15 -2.77 -24.57
N ALA A 297 -15.85 -3.47 -25.65
CA ALA A 297 -15.35 -2.87 -26.89
C ALA A 297 -16.56 -2.61 -27.83
N PHE A 298 -17.01 -1.35 -27.89
CA PHE A 298 -18.10 -0.92 -28.81
C PHE A 298 -17.64 -1.00 -30.26
N SER A 299 -16.34 -0.79 -30.49
CA SER A 299 -15.63 -0.95 -31.77
C SER A 299 -14.13 -1.13 -31.47
N ASP A 300 -13.30 -1.33 -32.51
CA ASP A 300 -11.85 -1.37 -32.38
C ASP A 300 -11.29 -0.07 -31.80
N SER A 301 -11.95 1.07 -32.05
CA SER A 301 -11.53 2.40 -31.64
C SER A 301 -12.31 3.00 -30.47
N LEU A 302 -13.32 2.33 -29.93
CA LEU A 302 -14.09 2.82 -28.78
C LEU A 302 -14.30 1.69 -27.79
N LYS A 303 -13.74 1.85 -26.60
CA LYS A 303 -13.84 0.91 -25.49
C LYS A 303 -14.35 1.62 -24.25
N GLY A 304 -14.96 0.90 -23.34
CA GLY A 304 -15.40 1.45 -22.07
C GLY A 304 -15.39 0.43 -20.96
N ASN A 305 -15.38 0.93 -19.75
CA ASN A 305 -15.59 0.13 -18.56
C ASN A 305 -16.52 0.82 -17.58
N LEU A 306 -17.12 0.00 -16.75
CA LEU A 306 -17.90 0.41 -15.59
C LEU A 306 -17.51 -0.48 -14.42
N THR A 307 -17.14 0.12 -13.31
CA THR A 307 -16.82 -0.58 -12.06
C THR A 307 -17.74 -0.09 -10.95
N ALA A 308 -18.30 -1.04 -10.20
CA ALA A 308 -19.01 -0.80 -8.96
C ALA A 308 -18.31 -1.57 -7.83
N SER A 309 -18.07 -0.91 -6.72
CA SER A 309 -17.46 -1.51 -5.52
C SER A 309 -18.26 -1.09 -4.29
N TRP A 310 -18.58 -2.06 -3.45
CA TRP A 310 -19.16 -1.83 -2.13
C TRP A 310 -18.31 -2.49 -1.07
N GLY A 311 -18.03 -1.78 0.02
CA GLY A 311 -17.24 -2.26 1.13
C GLY A 311 -17.90 -1.94 2.47
N ASP A 312 -17.80 -2.89 3.42
CA ASP A 312 -18.19 -2.75 4.83
C ASP A 312 -16.99 -3.15 5.68
N TYR A 313 -16.55 -2.22 6.53
CA TYR A 313 -15.31 -2.34 7.29
C TYR A 313 -15.59 -2.04 8.75
N ASP A 314 -15.10 -2.92 9.63
CA ASP A 314 -15.12 -2.77 11.08
C ASP A 314 -13.70 -2.91 11.61
N LYS A 315 -13.21 -1.89 12.30
CA LYS A 315 -11.87 -1.83 12.86
C LYS A 315 -11.92 -1.34 14.29
N ALA A 316 -11.13 -1.95 15.16
CA ALA A 316 -10.79 -1.40 16.45
C ALA A 316 -9.30 -1.58 16.70
N TYR A 317 -8.63 -0.59 17.29
CA TYR A 317 -7.30 -0.80 17.83
C TYR A 317 -7.16 -0.10 19.17
N SER A 318 -6.65 -0.86 20.13
CA SER A 318 -6.27 -0.37 21.44
C SER A 318 -4.76 -0.46 21.58
N ASN A 319 -4.18 0.55 22.19
CA ASN A 319 -2.73 0.60 22.33
C ASN A 319 -2.30 1.43 23.53
N PHE A 320 -1.19 1.02 24.11
CA PHE A 320 -0.35 1.80 24.99
C PHE A 320 0.99 2.03 24.29
N PHE A 321 1.58 3.20 24.44
CA PHE A 321 2.79 3.61 23.76
C PHE A 321 3.60 4.61 24.57
N THR A 322 4.89 4.72 24.24
CA THR A 322 5.79 5.66 24.92
C THR A 322 5.60 7.07 24.39
N THR A 323 5.52 8.05 25.31
CA THR A 323 5.50 9.49 25.01
C THR A 323 6.79 10.19 25.50
N GLY A 324 7.66 9.48 26.23
CA GLY A 324 8.94 10.00 26.71
C GLY A 324 9.75 8.94 27.46
N PHE A 325 11.04 9.16 27.52
CA PHE A 325 11.98 8.33 28.29
C PHE A 325 13.00 9.18 29.04
N ASP A 326 13.14 8.93 30.34
CA ASP A 326 14.19 9.54 31.17
C ASP A 326 15.28 8.48 31.45
N PRO A 327 16.45 8.58 30.78
CA PRO A 327 17.53 7.63 30.98
C PRO A 327 18.17 7.72 32.37
N ALA A 328 18.06 8.85 33.10
CA ALA A 328 18.66 9.02 34.43
C ALA A 328 17.92 8.19 35.48
N THR A 329 16.62 8.06 35.35
CA THR A 329 15.75 7.29 36.26
C THR A 329 15.33 5.94 35.70
N ASN A 330 15.60 5.70 34.41
CA ASN A 330 15.11 4.54 33.64
C ASN A 330 13.58 4.42 33.67
N VAL A 331 12.91 5.55 33.49
CA VAL A 331 11.44 5.67 33.53
C VAL A 331 10.91 6.10 32.15
N VAL A 332 9.86 5.45 31.68
CA VAL A 332 9.10 5.81 30.47
C VAL A 332 7.79 6.48 30.87
N ALA A 333 7.36 7.47 30.08
CA ALA A 333 6.03 7.99 30.09
C ALA A 333 5.18 7.16 29.10
N ILE A 334 4.02 6.69 29.55
CA ILE A 334 3.09 5.86 28.75
C ILE A 334 1.77 6.62 28.63
N ASP A 335 1.25 6.69 27.43
CA ASP A 335 -0.10 7.10 27.08
C ASP A 335 -0.81 5.93 26.41
N GLY A 336 -2.11 6.02 26.20
CA GLY A 336 -2.87 4.98 25.51
C GLY A 336 -4.28 5.43 25.13
N TYR A 337 -4.81 4.78 24.10
CA TYR A 337 -6.19 4.96 23.66
C TYR A 337 -6.69 3.74 22.90
N VAL A 338 -8.02 3.62 22.84
CA VAL A 338 -8.71 2.78 21.86
C VAL A 338 -9.36 3.68 20.82
N ASP A 339 -9.25 3.28 19.58
CA ASP A 339 -9.87 3.96 18.43
C ASP A 339 -10.66 2.93 17.61
N THR A 340 -11.85 3.30 17.15
CA THR A 340 -12.68 2.44 16.33
C THR A 340 -13.08 3.14 15.05
N THR A 341 -13.30 2.35 14.01
CA THR A 341 -13.81 2.84 12.73
C THR A 341 -14.80 1.83 12.18
N ARG A 342 -16.02 2.28 11.91
CA ARG A 342 -16.98 1.56 11.06
C ARG A 342 -17.21 2.38 9.82
N ARG A 343 -16.90 1.79 8.65
CA ARG A 343 -16.99 2.50 7.38
C ARG A 343 -17.73 1.65 6.36
N LYS A 344 -18.63 2.31 5.62
CA LYS A 344 -19.24 1.75 4.41
C LYS A 344 -18.93 2.63 3.24
N ASN A 345 -18.45 2.04 2.16
CA ASN A 345 -18.11 2.75 0.93
C ASN A 345 -18.90 2.17 -0.24
N LEU A 346 -19.47 3.04 -1.06
CA LEU A 346 -19.96 2.71 -2.40
C LEU A 346 -19.16 3.54 -3.41
N VAL A 347 -18.50 2.87 -4.35
CA VAL A 347 -17.75 3.53 -5.42
C VAL A 347 -18.32 3.07 -6.77
N LEU A 348 -18.72 4.03 -7.60
CA LEU A 348 -19.10 3.81 -8.99
C LEU A 348 -18.12 4.59 -9.87
N SER A 349 -17.43 3.94 -10.79
CA SER A 349 -16.53 4.62 -11.73
C SER A 349 -16.68 4.07 -13.13
N GLY A 350 -16.58 4.95 -14.14
CA GLY A 350 -16.68 4.56 -15.54
C GLY A 350 -15.78 5.39 -16.43
N ASN A 351 -15.27 4.76 -17.48
CA ASN A 351 -14.41 5.39 -18.48
C ASN A 351 -14.84 4.99 -19.89
N LEU A 352 -14.72 5.94 -20.80
CA LEU A 352 -14.72 5.71 -22.25
C LEU A 352 -13.34 6.08 -22.81
N ILE A 353 -12.80 5.21 -23.63
CA ILE A 353 -11.51 5.38 -24.29
C ILE A 353 -11.77 5.35 -25.79
N GLY A 354 -11.50 6.47 -26.46
CA GLY A 354 -11.67 6.64 -27.89
C GLY A 354 -10.36 6.85 -28.61
N GLU A 355 -10.08 6.06 -29.63
CA GLU A 355 -8.92 6.22 -30.53
C GLU A 355 -9.41 6.79 -31.87
N PHE A 356 -8.94 7.96 -32.28
CA PHE A 356 -9.34 8.61 -33.52
C PHE A 356 -8.23 9.48 -34.08
N ALA A 357 -8.39 9.95 -35.32
CA ALA A 357 -7.45 10.85 -35.96
C ALA A 357 -8.13 12.14 -36.42
N THR A 358 -7.46 13.28 -36.24
CA THR A 358 -7.82 14.57 -36.79
C THR A 358 -6.73 15.03 -37.78
N GLY A 359 -7.03 14.89 -39.07
CA GLY A 359 -5.99 15.05 -40.08
C GLY A 359 -4.92 13.97 -39.99
N GLY A 360 -3.67 14.34 -39.74
CA GLY A 360 -2.55 13.41 -39.54
C GLY A 360 -2.16 13.18 -38.07
N ILE A 361 -2.97 13.66 -37.11
CA ILE A 361 -2.72 13.60 -35.67
C ILE A 361 -3.62 12.50 -35.07
N ASN A 362 -3.01 11.56 -34.33
CA ASN A 362 -3.74 10.52 -33.63
C ASN A 362 -3.99 10.91 -32.17
N HIS A 363 -5.15 10.56 -31.66
CA HIS A 363 -5.63 10.84 -30.33
C HIS A 363 -6.03 9.56 -29.60
N VAL A 364 -5.71 9.47 -28.30
CA VAL A 364 -6.30 8.53 -27.36
C VAL A 364 -7.00 9.38 -26.29
N LEU A 365 -8.31 9.52 -26.45
CA LEU A 365 -9.13 10.33 -25.56
C LEU A 365 -9.77 9.45 -24.49
N ILE A 366 -9.56 9.81 -23.23
CA ILE A 366 -10.18 9.20 -22.05
C ILE A 366 -11.18 10.20 -21.47
N VAL A 367 -12.41 9.80 -21.32
CA VAL A 367 -13.46 10.54 -20.58
C VAL A 367 -13.99 9.65 -19.49
N GLY A 368 -14.03 10.14 -18.28
CA GLY A 368 -14.51 9.32 -17.17
C GLY A 368 -15.19 10.12 -16.07
N GLY A 369 -15.84 9.40 -15.18
CA GLY A 369 -16.48 9.92 -14.00
C GLY A 369 -16.41 8.93 -12.84
N GLU A 370 -16.55 9.47 -11.64
CA GLU A 370 -16.55 8.69 -10.41
C GLU A 370 -17.57 9.29 -9.43
N PHE A 371 -18.29 8.42 -8.76
CA PHE A 371 -19.17 8.74 -7.65
C PHE A 371 -18.76 7.88 -6.45
N ILE A 372 -18.56 8.51 -5.29
CA ILE A 372 -18.26 7.82 -4.05
C ILE A 372 -19.25 8.30 -3.00
N ASP A 373 -19.81 7.35 -2.25
CA ASP A 373 -20.64 7.58 -1.08
C ASP A 373 -20.03 6.81 0.09
N THR A 374 -19.74 7.51 1.19
CA THR A 374 -19.07 6.95 2.37
C THR A 374 -19.80 7.37 3.63
N SER A 375 -20.12 6.41 4.47
CA SER A 375 -20.53 6.63 5.86
C SER A 375 -19.45 6.09 6.79
N ASN A 376 -19.01 6.92 7.75
CA ASN A 376 -17.94 6.59 8.68
C ASN A 376 -18.34 6.96 10.10
N ASN A 377 -18.23 6.01 11.02
CA ASN A 377 -18.37 6.23 12.46
C ASN A 377 -17.01 6.00 13.11
N ASN A 378 -16.60 6.91 13.98
CA ASN A 378 -15.32 6.84 14.67
C ASN A 378 -15.48 7.25 16.14
N ASP A 379 -14.96 6.42 17.04
CA ASP A 379 -14.91 6.68 18.47
C ASP A 379 -13.49 6.57 18.99
N ARG A 380 -13.13 7.45 19.93
CA ARG A 380 -11.86 7.38 20.67
C ARG A 380 -12.07 7.50 22.15
N PHE A 381 -11.47 6.56 22.92
CA PHE A 381 -11.39 6.63 24.37
C PHE A 381 -9.94 6.60 24.82
N ASN A 382 -9.53 7.56 25.62
CA ASN A 382 -8.20 7.60 26.21
C ASN A 382 -8.10 6.65 27.41
N ALA A 383 -6.89 6.17 27.65
CA ALA A 383 -6.56 5.35 28.83
C ALA A 383 -6.63 6.16 30.12
N VAL A 384 -6.90 5.47 31.21
CA VAL A 384 -6.90 6.05 32.56
C VAL A 384 -6.08 5.14 33.47
N PHE A 385 -5.03 5.70 34.09
CA PHE A 385 -4.10 4.98 34.96
C PHE A 385 -4.43 5.16 36.43
N ASP A 386 -4.20 4.13 37.26
CA ASP A 386 -4.51 4.12 38.67
C ASP A 386 -3.70 5.15 39.48
N THR A 387 -2.48 5.39 39.05
CA THR A 387 -1.49 6.19 39.78
C THR A 387 -1.48 7.65 39.35
N ALA A 388 -2.00 7.99 38.18
CA ALA A 388 -1.92 9.32 37.57
C ALA A 388 -2.49 10.45 38.45
N VAL A 389 -3.52 10.16 39.25
CA VAL A 389 -4.21 11.15 40.10
C VAL A 389 -3.38 11.48 41.35
N ALA A 390 -2.61 10.54 41.86
CA ALA A 390 -1.87 10.69 43.12
C ALA A 390 -0.67 11.62 43.02
N ASP A 391 -0.08 11.74 41.85
CA ASP A 391 1.13 12.55 41.59
C ASP A 391 0.83 13.89 40.92
N GLY A 392 -0.43 14.20 40.64
CA GLY A 392 -0.86 15.45 40.02
C GLY A 392 -0.60 15.57 38.51
N ARG A 393 -0.24 14.46 37.85
CA ARG A 393 -0.05 14.38 36.39
C ARG A 393 -1.37 14.17 35.65
N ARG A 394 -1.30 14.21 34.33
CA ARG A 394 -2.48 13.91 33.50
C ARG A 394 -3.00 12.50 33.78
N ALA A 395 -4.32 12.34 33.83
CA ALA A 395 -4.94 11.05 34.13
C ALA A 395 -4.75 10.00 33.00
N ASP A 396 -4.46 10.46 31.79
CA ASP A 396 -4.24 9.66 30.58
C ASP A 396 -2.76 9.37 30.26
N VAL A 397 -1.82 9.92 31.04
CA VAL A 397 -0.37 9.68 30.91
C VAL A 397 0.19 9.34 32.27
N GLU A 398 0.97 8.28 32.37
CA GLU A 398 1.61 7.84 33.61
C GLU A 398 3.08 7.42 33.38
N PHE A 399 3.84 7.32 34.45
CA PHE A 399 5.26 7.03 34.43
C PHE A 399 5.57 5.67 35.04
N PHE A 400 6.24 4.83 34.26
CA PHE A 400 6.60 3.46 34.64
C PHE A 400 8.09 3.20 34.51
N ALA A 401 8.61 2.29 35.33
CA ALA A 401 9.95 1.75 35.07
C ALA A 401 9.98 1.12 33.67
N ALA A 402 11.05 1.33 32.91
CA ALA A 402 11.16 0.84 31.52
C ALA A 402 11.01 -0.68 31.40
N THR A 403 11.14 -1.42 32.51
CA THR A 403 10.99 -2.87 32.59
C THR A 403 9.59 -3.33 32.96
N ARG A 404 8.64 -2.38 33.30
CA ARG A 404 7.22 -2.69 33.60
C ARG A 404 6.88 -3.38 34.92
N PRO A 405 5.63 -3.63 35.32
CA PRO A 405 4.37 -3.64 34.50
C PRO A 405 3.59 -2.32 34.53
N LEU A 406 2.58 -2.20 33.61
CA LEU A 406 1.56 -1.16 33.67
C LEU A 406 0.59 -1.40 34.83
N ALA A 407 0.14 -0.32 35.49
CA ALA A 407 -0.96 -0.33 36.43
C ALA A 407 -2.19 0.35 35.79
N LEU A 408 -3.18 -0.44 35.42
CA LEU A 408 -4.37 0.03 34.71
C LEU A 408 -5.51 0.26 35.67
N ARG A 409 -6.24 1.37 35.52
CA ARG A 409 -7.46 1.66 36.29
C ARG A 409 -8.60 0.81 35.72
N GLY A 410 -9.38 0.22 36.61
CA GLY A 410 -10.64 -0.41 36.25
C GLY A 410 -11.63 0.63 35.71
N GLY A 411 -12.25 0.35 34.59
CA GLY A 411 -13.26 1.19 33.97
C GLY A 411 -13.71 0.61 32.64
N VAL A 412 -14.93 0.94 32.23
CA VAL A 412 -15.51 0.49 30.96
C VAL A 412 -16.19 1.70 30.33
N GLY A 413 -15.79 2.04 29.12
CA GLY A 413 -16.50 2.96 28.24
C GLY A 413 -17.49 2.20 27.36
N THR A 414 -18.48 2.92 26.82
CA THR A 414 -19.39 2.38 25.80
C THR A 414 -19.23 3.23 24.54
N LEU A 415 -18.88 2.58 23.43
CA LEU A 415 -18.76 3.21 22.13
C LEU A 415 -20.14 3.62 21.60
N ALA A 416 -20.19 4.57 20.67
CA ALA A 416 -21.44 5.02 20.05
C ALA A 416 -22.22 3.90 19.39
N ASP A 417 -21.54 2.87 18.90
CA ASP A 417 -22.12 1.68 18.30
C ASP A 417 -22.59 0.60 19.32
N GLY A 418 -22.49 0.92 20.63
CA GLY A 418 -22.91 0.05 21.72
C GLY A 418 -21.89 -1.02 22.15
N ARG A 419 -20.69 -1.08 21.53
CA ARG A 419 -19.59 -1.92 22.02
C ARG A 419 -19.04 -1.36 23.33
N THR A 420 -18.48 -2.20 24.17
CA THR A 420 -17.77 -1.79 25.38
C THR A 420 -16.28 -1.78 25.13
N THR A 421 -15.59 -0.74 25.63
CA THR A 421 -14.14 -0.65 25.63
C THR A 421 -13.54 -1.56 26.71
N ASN A 422 -12.24 -1.75 26.62
CA ASN A 422 -11.49 -2.44 27.67
C ASN A 422 -11.50 -1.63 28.98
N VAL A 423 -11.23 -2.30 30.09
CA VAL A 423 -11.26 -1.72 31.44
C VAL A 423 -10.36 -0.48 31.64
N ALA A 424 -9.29 -0.34 30.85
CA ALA A 424 -8.36 0.79 30.91
C ALA A 424 -8.86 2.04 30.16
N PHE A 425 -9.72 1.88 29.17
CA PHE A 425 -10.11 2.96 28.24
C PHE A 425 -11.51 3.47 28.58
N SER A 426 -11.60 4.50 29.37
CA SER A 426 -12.89 5.00 29.87
C SER A 426 -13.10 6.51 29.70
N ALA A 427 -12.11 7.27 29.27
CA ALA A 427 -12.23 8.69 29.04
C ALA A 427 -12.57 8.99 27.57
N LEU A 428 -13.86 9.25 27.28
CA LEU A 428 -14.32 9.60 25.93
C LEU A 428 -13.58 10.85 25.41
N ASN A 429 -12.86 10.69 24.32
CA ASN A 429 -12.12 11.77 23.66
C ASN A 429 -12.78 12.22 22.36
N ASP A 430 -13.24 11.27 21.53
CA ASP A 430 -13.94 11.55 20.28
C ASP A 430 -15.09 10.58 20.05
N ASP A 431 -16.16 11.08 19.37
CA ASP A 431 -17.34 10.31 18.97
C ASP A 431 -17.98 11.06 17.81
N THR A 432 -17.66 10.61 16.58
CA THR A 432 -18.04 11.31 15.34
C THR A 432 -18.67 10.37 14.32
N GLU A 433 -19.68 10.91 13.64
CA GLU A 433 -20.27 10.31 12.44
C GLU A 433 -20.03 11.24 11.25
N ALA A 434 -19.50 10.72 10.15
CA ALA A 434 -19.22 11.46 8.95
C ALA A 434 -19.89 10.81 7.74
N ASP A 435 -20.70 11.59 7.02
CA ASP A 435 -21.25 11.24 5.71
C ASP A 435 -20.56 12.06 4.63
N LEU A 436 -20.09 11.36 3.60
CA LEU A 436 -19.29 11.92 2.54
C LEU A 436 -19.83 11.51 1.18
N THR A 437 -19.99 12.48 0.28
CA THR A 437 -20.31 12.26 -1.13
C THR A 437 -19.28 12.93 -2.02
N ILE A 438 -18.72 12.21 -2.97
CA ILE A 438 -17.78 12.75 -3.96
C ILE A 438 -18.36 12.53 -5.36
N PHE A 439 -18.35 13.58 -6.14
CA PHE A 439 -18.59 13.54 -7.58
C PHE A 439 -17.35 14.01 -8.33
N SER A 440 -16.94 13.23 -9.33
CA SER A 440 -15.78 13.56 -10.15
C SER A 440 -16.03 13.35 -11.62
N ALA A 441 -15.44 14.23 -12.44
CA ALA A 441 -15.42 14.10 -13.88
C ALA A 441 -14.02 14.44 -14.41
N TYR A 442 -13.53 13.68 -15.37
CA TYR A 442 -12.19 13.90 -15.93
C TYR A 442 -12.11 13.61 -17.42
N LEU A 443 -11.14 14.27 -18.03
CA LEU A 443 -10.82 14.13 -19.45
C LEU A 443 -9.30 14.16 -19.60
N GLN A 444 -8.76 13.25 -20.41
CA GLN A 444 -7.36 13.24 -20.84
C GLN A 444 -7.28 12.92 -22.30
N ASP A 445 -6.48 13.67 -23.06
CA ASP A 445 -6.13 13.38 -24.45
C ASP A 445 -4.63 13.12 -24.56
N GLU A 446 -4.25 11.99 -25.11
CA GLU A 446 -2.91 11.63 -25.49
C GLU A 446 -2.79 11.83 -27.00
N ILE A 447 -2.07 12.89 -27.37
CA ILE A 447 -2.00 13.41 -28.74
C ILE A 447 -0.66 13.01 -29.37
N LYS A 448 -0.68 12.12 -30.36
CA LYS A 448 0.50 11.77 -31.15
C LYS A 448 0.65 12.74 -32.32
N LEU A 449 1.39 13.81 -32.10
CA LEU A 449 1.66 14.85 -33.11
C LEU A 449 2.58 14.36 -34.23
N ALA A 450 3.52 13.48 -33.89
CA ALA A 450 4.45 12.82 -34.79
C ALA A 450 4.95 11.50 -34.18
N GLU A 451 5.63 10.65 -34.92
CA GLU A 451 6.21 9.40 -34.37
C GLU A 451 7.17 9.67 -33.20
N TRP A 452 7.85 10.82 -33.23
CA TRP A 452 8.83 11.21 -32.22
C TRP A 452 8.29 12.18 -31.16
N LEU A 453 7.00 12.63 -31.26
CA LEU A 453 6.43 13.64 -30.36
C LEU A 453 5.01 13.31 -29.95
N ARG A 454 4.78 13.19 -28.63
CA ARG A 454 3.46 13.05 -28.02
C ARG A 454 3.25 14.11 -26.94
N VAL A 455 2.00 14.51 -26.76
CA VAL A 455 1.54 15.44 -25.74
C VAL A 455 0.40 14.81 -24.98
N VAL A 456 0.42 14.92 -23.67
CA VAL A 456 -0.67 14.50 -22.78
C VAL A 456 -1.25 15.75 -22.14
N VAL A 457 -2.57 15.94 -22.26
CA VAL A 457 -3.30 17.05 -21.64
C VAL A 457 -4.53 16.49 -20.96
N GLY A 458 -4.72 16.81 -19.70
CA GLY A 458 -5.88 16.37 -18.95
C GLY A 458 -6.25 17.31 -17.81
N ALA A 459 -7.48 17.20 -17.38
CA ALA A 459 -8.03 17.85 -16.22
C ALA A 459 -9.08 16.98 -15.54
N ARG A 460 -9.14 17.05 -14.23
CA ARG A 460 -10.18 16.43 -13.40
C ARG A 460 -10.81 17.49 -12.50
N PHE A 461 -12.12 17.45 -12.43
CA PHE A 461 -12.92 18.17 -11.43
C PHE A 461 -13.37 17.18 -10.37
N ASP A 462 -13.23 17.56 -9.12
CA ASP A 462 -13.75 16.85 -7.95
C ASP A 462 -14.60 17.83 -7.12
N SER A 463 -15.77 17.39 -6.70
CA SER A 463 -16.61 18.02 -5.69
C SER A 463 -16.72 17.07 -4.51
N PHE A 464 -16.27 17.52 -3.35
CA PHE A 464 -16.17 16.74 -2.13
C PHE A 464 -17.06 17.35 -1.08
N ASP A 465 -18.23 16.74 -0.83
CA ASP A 465 -19.19 17.17 0.17
C ASP A 465 -19.09 16.27 1.40
N ILE A 466 -18.93 16.87 2.59
CA ILE A 466 -18.87 16.15 3.85
C ILE A 466 -19.76 16.80 4.91
N THR A 467 -20.43 15.96 5.68
CA THR A 467 -21.15 16.32 6.90
C THR A 467 -20.60 15.52 8.06
N VAL A 468 -20.20 16.17 9.14
CA VAL A 468 -19.71 15.52 10.38
C VAL A 468 -20.61 15.92 11.54
N LEU A 469 -21.12 14.92 12.26
CA LEU A 469 -21.82 15.06 13.54
C LEU A 469 -20.85 14.69 14.67
N ASP A 470 -20.64 15.60 15.61
CA ASP A 470 -19.95 15.34 16.87
C ASP A 470 -20.99 14.96 17.93
N ASN A 471 -21.11 13.68 18.25
CA ASN A 471 -22.09 13.15 19.19
C ASN A 471 -21.87 13.63 20.64
N ARG A 472 -20.65 14.05 20.99
CA ARG A 472 -20.34 14.56 22.35
C ARG A 472 -21.09 15.84 22.69
N ASN A 473 -21.42 16.65 21.70
CA ASN A 473 -22.06 17.95 21.88
C ASN A 473 -23.21 18.22 20.91
N GLY A 474 -23.48 17.31 19.97
CA GLY A 474 -24.52 17.43 18.94
C GLY A 474 -24.21 18.45 17.84
N ALA A 475 -22.96 18.89 17.71
CA ALA A 475 -22.57 19.84 16.67
C ALA A 475 -22.52 19.16 15.30
N VAL A 476 -23.21 19.76 14.32
CA VAL A 476 -23.16 19.34 12.91
C VAL A 476 -22.33 20.34 12.12
N ARG A 477 -21.42 19.86 11.31
CA ARG A 477 -20.55 20.65 10.44
C ARG A 477 -20.63 20.13 9.03
N THR A 478 -20.75 21.02 8.07
CA THR A 478 -20.78 20.69 6.64
C THR A 478 -19.71 21.47 5.90
N ARG A 479 -19.10 20.84 4.91
CA ARG A 479 -18.10 21.47 4.06
C ARG A 479 -18.15 20.90 2.66
N THR A 480 -17.94 21.76 1.66
CA THR A 480 -17.71 21.37 0.27
C THR A 480 -16.35 21.88 -0.17
N ASP A 481 -15.53 20.99 -0.71
CA ASP A 481 -14.25 21.32 -1.33
C ASP A 481 -14.30 20.98 -2.83
N ASP A 482 -14.31 22.03 -3.68
CA ASP A 482 -14.29 21.88 -5.14
C ASP A 482 -12.87 22.12 -5.67
N LYS A 483 -12.38 21.24 -6.55
CA LYS A 483 -11.03 21.36 -7.10
C LYS A 483 -10.97 20.93 -8.56
N VAL A 484 -10.20 21.69 -9.33
CA VAL A 484 -9.74 21.26 -10.65
C VAL A 484 -8.25 20.95 -10.57
N SER A 485 -7.87 19.73 -10.98
CA SER A 485 -6.50 19.24 -10.98
C SER A 485 -6.02 19.03 -12.41
N PRO A 486 -5.06 19.83 -12.91
CA PRO A 486 -4.49 19.69 -14.25
C PRO A 486 -3.43 18.59 -14.33
N ARG A 487 -3.25 18.04 -15.52
CA ARG A 487 -2.12 17.19 -15.90
C ARG A 487 -1.63 17.56 -17.31
N LEU A 488 -0.32 17.74 -17.42
CA LEU A 488 0.34 18.03 -18.69
C LEU A 488 1.54 17.09 -18.84
N GLY A 489 1.81 16.62 -20.05
CA GLY A 489 2.95 15.79 -20.36
C GLY A 489 3.45 16.06 -21.78
N LEU A 490 4.76 16.02 -21.95
CA LEU A 490 5.43 16.06 -23.25
C LEU A 490 6.37 14.87 -23.33
N ILE A 491 6.30 14.09 -24.40
CA ILE A 491 7.11 12.89 -24.60
C ILE A 491 7.80 12.97 -25.93
N LEU A 492 9.13 12.93 -25.90
CA LEU A 492 9.99 12.84 -27.08
C LEU A 492 10.46 11.39 -27.23
N LYS A 493 10.32 10.81 -28.42
CA LYS A 493 10.75 9.45 -28.77
C LYS A 493 11.86 9.51 -29.84
N PRO A 494 13.13 9.69 -29.44
CA PRO A 494 14.23 9.62 -30.38
C PRO A 494 14.33 8.28 -31.10
N GLN A 495 13.89 7.23 -30.42
CA GLN A 495 13.79 5.85 -30.93
C GLN A 495 12.50 5.20 -30.39
N PRO A 496 11.95 4.16 -31.02
CA PRO A 496 10.74 3.49 -30.54
C PRO A 496 10.84 2.95 -29.10
N ASN A 497 12.03 2.53 -28.69
CA ASN A 497 12.34 1.97 -27.38
C ASN A 497 12.97 2.99 -26.40
N LEU A 498 12.91 4.30 -26.70
CA LEU A 498 13.44 5.36 -25.84
C LEU A 498 12.47 6.53 -25.80
N SER A 499 12.01 6.87 -24.59
CA SER A 499 11.18 8.05 -24.31
C SER A 499 11.91 8.98 -23.35
N ILE A 500 11.92 10.27 -23.69
CA ILE A 500 12.32 11.36 -22.80
C ILE A 500 11.06 12.18 -22.55
N TYR A 501 10.72 12.44 -21.30
CA TYR A 501 9.48 13.13 -20.99
C TYR A 501 9.69 14.28 -19.99
N THR A 502 8.73 15.19 -19.99
CA THR A 502 8.48 16.11 -18.88
C THR A 502 7.00 16.14 -18.59
N SER A 503 6.65 16.29 -17.30
CA SER A 503 5.25 16.35 -16.88
C SER A 503 5.06 17.31 -15.73
N TYR A 504 3.83 17.85 -15.66
CA TYR A 504 3.31 18.61 -14.54
C TYR A 504 1.96 17.99 -14.12
N SER A 505 1.77 17.82 -12.82
CA SER A 505 0.51 17.31 -12.26
C SER A 505 0.25 17.90 -10.87
N GLU A 506 -1.03 17.98 -10.52
CA GLU A 506 -1.49 18.41 -9.19
C GLU A 506 -2.36 17.35 -8.55
N SER A 507 -2.41 17.38 -7.22
CA SER A 507 -3.42 16.71 -6.40
C SER A 507 -3.79 17.56 -5.19
N PHE A 508 -4.80 17.13 -4.44
CA PHE A 508 -5.25 17.80 -3.24
C PHE A 508 -5.73 16.79 -2.20
N LEU A 509 -5.66 17.19 -0.93
CA LEU A 509 -6.30 16.49 0.17
C LEU A 509 -7.37 17.42 0.75
N PRO A 510 -8.66 16.99 0.82
CA PRO A 510 -9.72 17.77 1.45
C PRO A 510 -9.41 18.10 2.90
N ARG A 511 -9.97 19.19 3.41
CA ARG A 511 -9.66 19.70 4.75
C ARG A 511 -10.06 18.75 5.88
N SER A 512 -11.01 17.85 5.64
CA SER A 512 -11.40 16.79 6.56
C SER A 512 -10.30 15.75 6.83
N GLY A 513 -9.17 15.82 6.12
CA GLY A 513 -8.08 14.85 6.23
C GLY A 513 -8.37 13.50 5.60
N GLU A 514 -7.47 12.56 5.77
CA GLU A 514 -7.56 11.21 5.19
C GLU A 514 -8.68 10.36 5.83
N GLN A 515 -9.02 10.62 7.10
CA GLN A 515 -9.98 9.82 7.88
C GLN A 515 -11.29 10.55 8.20
N PHE A 516 -11.51 11.73 7.64
CA PHE A 516 -12.78 12.50 7.69
C PHE A 516 -13.16 13.06 9.08
N SER A 517 -12.20 13.20 9.98
CA SER A 517 -12.45 13.66 11.36
C SER A 517 -11.98 15.09 11.65
N ASP A 518 -11.23 15.74 10.75
CA ASP A 518 -10.50 16.97 11.05
C ASP A 518 -11.28 18.28 10.79
N ILE A 519 -12.62 18.21 10.67
CA ILE A 519 -13.45 19.41 10.53
C ILE A 519 -13.70 20.02 11.91
N ASN A 520 -12.96 21.05 12.24
CA ASN A 520 -13.11 21.80 13.48
C ASN A 520 -13.09 23.32 13.20
N PRO A 521 -13.62 24.19 14.09
CA PRO A 521 -13.79 25.63 13.83
C PRO A 521 -12.53 26.36 13.35
N PRO A 522 -11.33 26.09 13.90
CA PRO A 522 -10.13 26.76 13.41
C PRO A 522 -9.76 26.40 11.97
N ASN A 523 -10.13 25.19 11.50
CA ASN A 523 -9.77 24.66 10.20
C ASN A 523 -10.83 24.88 9.11
N ASP A 524 -12.07 25.23 9.47
CA ASP A 524 -13.19 25.37 8.53
C ASP A 524 -12.96 26.45 7.45
N ALA A 525 -12.16 27.47 7.76
CA ALA A 525 -11.87 28.56 6.83
C ALA A 525 -10.61 28.34 5.98
N LEU A 526 -9.90 27.21 6.17
CA LEU A 526 -8.65 26.93 5.46
C LEU A 526 -8.92 26.23 4.13
N ASP A 527 -8.11 26.53 3.11
CA ASP A 527 -8.12 25.82 1.85
C ASP A 527 -7.64 24.36 2.03
N PRO A 528 -8.06 23.42 1.15
CA PRO A 528 -7.49 22.09 1.07
C PRO A 528 -5.98 22.10 0.92
N ASP A 529 -5.31 21.04 1.40
CA ASP A 529 -3.89 20.83 1.12
C ASP A 529 -3.70 20.59 -0.37
N THR A 530 -2.65 21.16 -0.95
CA THR A 530 -2.33 21.01 -2.37
C THR A 530 -0.92 20.48 -2.56
N PHE A 531 -0.77 19.66 -3.59
CA PHE A 531 0.49 19.03 -3.97
C PHE A 531 0.70 19.23 -5.45
N SER A 532 1.89 19.65 -5.84
CA SER A 532 2.28 19.74 -7.25
C SER A 532 3.56 18.98 -7.51
N ASN A 533 3.71 18.46 -8.72
CA ASN A 533 4.88 17.73 -9.18
C ASN A 533 5.31 18.25 -10.56
N LEU A 534 6.55 18.68 -10.66
CA LEU A 534 7.22 18.90 -11.92
C LEU A 534 8.30 17.83 -12.08
N GLU A 535 8.19 17.01 -13.13
CA GLU A 535 9.07 15.89 -13.37
C GLU A 535 9.63 15.91 -14.78
N ALA A 536 10.90 15.51 -14.96
CA ALA A 536 11.47 15.18 -16.23
C ALA A 536 12.22 13.85 -16.13
N GLY A 537 12.04 12.96 -17.10
CA GLY A 537 12.60 11.62 -17.00
C GLY A 537 12.90 10.97 -18.35
N VAL A 538 13.47 9.78 -18.24
CA VAL A 538 13.81 8.91 -19.35
C VAL A 538 13.29 7.50 -19.07
N LYS A 539 12.76 6.85 -20.10
CA LYS A 539 12.42 5.42 -20.11
C LYS A 539 13.07 4.79 -21.33
N TRP A 540 13.85 3.78 -21.09
CA TRP A 540 14.62 3.13 -22.15
C TRP A 540 14.55 1.60 -22.01
N ASP A 541 13.94 0.97 -23.01
CA ASP A 541 14.03 -0.46 -23.19
C ASP A 541 15.37 -0.78 -23.88
N ILE A 542 16.39 -1.09 -23.06
CA ILE A 542 17.76 -1.31 -23.54
C ILE A 542 17.74 -2.44 -24.57
N TYR A 543 17.03 -3.50 -24.24
CA TYR A 543 16.63 -4.61 -25.13
C TYR A 543 15.36 -5.29 -24.55
N PRO A 544 14.69 -6.17 -25.31
CA PRO A 544 13.51 -6.87 -24.83
C PRO A 544 13.78 -7.57 -23.48
N GLY A 545 13.04 -7.20 -22.45
CA GLY A 545 13.17 -7.75 -21.10
C GLY A 545 14.07 -6.98 -20.14
N LEU A 546 14.80 -5.91 -20.53
CA LEU A 546 15.58 -5.06 -19.63
C LEU A 546 15.28 -3.58 -19.86
N ALA A 547 14.76 -2.89 -18.84
CA ALA A 547 14.42 -1.48 -18.89
C ALA A 547 15.19 -0.65 -17.87
N LEU A 548 15.56 0.56 -18.29
CA LEU A 548 16.06 1.63 -17.44
C LEU A 548 15.02 2.74 -17.38
N THR A 549 14.69 3.18 -16.19
CA THR A 549 13.90 4.39 -15.96
C THR A 549 14.70 5.34 -15.06
N GLY A 550 14.58 6.63 -15.30
CA GLY A 550 15.18 7.65 -14.46
C GLY A 550 14.38 8.93 -14.50
N ALA A 551 14.32 9.66 -13.39
CA ALA A 551 13.61 10.92 -13.29
C ALA A 551 14.31 11.89 -12.35
N VAL A 552 14.19 13.18 -12.64
CA VAL A 552 14.42 14.29 -11.71
C VAL A 552 13.08 14.97 -11.47
N PHE A 553 12.83 15.40 -10.23
CA PHE A 553 11.55 15.98 -9.90
C PHE A 553 11.65 17.05 -8.81
N GLU A 554 10.60 17.85 -8.74
CA GLU A 554 10.32 18.79 -7.66
C GLU A 554 8.86 18.61 -7.24
N ILE A 555 8.64 18.28 -5.95
CA ILE A 555 7.32 18.21 -5.32
C ILE A 555 7.20 19.39 -4.35
N GLU A 556 6.10 20.11 -4.44
CA GLU A 556 5.72 21.15 -3.48
C GLU A 556 4.41 20.74 -2.79
N GLN A 557 4.45 20.72 -1.46
CA GLN A 557 3.27 20.57 -0.61
C GLN A 557 2.94 21.92 0.02
N ASN A 558 1.68 22.32 -0.05
CA ASN A 558 1.14 23.48 0.63
C ASN A 558 -0.01 23.01 1.54
N SER A 559 0.21 23.08 2.84
CA SER A 559 -0.74 22.66 3.87
C SER A 559 -0.97 23.82 4.84
N PRO A 560 -2.01 24.65 4.61
CA PRO A 560 -2.33 25.76 5.51
C PRO A 560 -2.82 25.22 6.87
N GLN A 561 -2.26 25.76 7.96
CA GLN A 561 -2.65 25.41 9.33
C GLN A 561 -2.84 26.67 10.16
N VAL A 562 -3.70 26.58 11.16
CA VAL A 562 -3.82 27.62 12.20
C VAL A 562 -2.64 27.49 13.16
N SER A 563 -2.03 28.60 13.54
CA SER A 563 -0.90 28.58 14.46
C SER A 563 -1.32 28.15 15.86
N ASP A 564 -0.64 27.16 16.42
CA ASP A 564 -0.84 26.75 17.82
C ASP A 564 -0.48 27.87 18.82
N ALA A 565 0.45 28.74 18.42
CA ALA A 565 0.88 29.87 19.27
C ALA A 565 -0.09 31.05 19.26
N ASN A 566 -0.83 31.25 18.16
CA ASN A 566 -1.82 32.31 18.02
C ASN A 566 -2.90 31.87 16.99
N PRO A 567 -4.10 31.46 17.47
CA PRO A 567 -5.19 31.00 16.61
C PRO A 567 -5.69 32.01 15.57
N ASP A 568 -5.37 33.30 15.73
CA ASP A 568 -5.71 34.37 14.78
C ASP A 568 -4.68 34.48 13.63
N THR A 569 -3.61 33.68 13.65
CA THR A 569 -2.56 33.66 12.60
C THR A 569 -2.50 32.33 11.88
N LEU A 570 -2.30 32.40 10.58
CA LEU A 570 -2.15 31.24 9.71
C LEU A 570 -0.66 30.86 9.63
N ASP A 571 -0.33 29.66 10.05
CA ASP A 571 0.96 29.03 9.73
C ASP A 571 0.78 28.14 8.50
N VAL A 572 1.54 28.41 7.45
CA VAL A 572 1.56 27.56 6.27
C VAL A 572 2.76 26.63 6.43
N ILE A 573 2.48 25.34 6.64
CA ILE A 573 3.50 24.30 6.59
C ILE A 573 3.64 23.89 5.14
N ASN A 574 4.74 24.26 4.50
CA ASN A 574 5.08 23.83 3.18
C ASN A 574 6.26 22.85 3.26
N SER A 575 6.28 21.88 2.39
CA SER A 575 7.49 21.12 2.11
C SER A 575 7.84 21.23 0.63
N LYS A 576 9.14 21.30 0.37
CA LYS A 576 9.69 21.27 -0.98
C LYS A 576 10.71 20.15 -1.06
N ILE A 577 10.45 19.21 -1.95
CA ILE A 577 11.27 18.01 -2.10
C ILE A 577 11.78 17.96 -3.53
N ARG A 578 13.09 17.93 -3.69
CA ARG A 578 13.78 17.74 -4.97
C ARG A 578 14.48 16.41 -4.95
N GLY A 579 14.46 15.72 -6.07
CA GLY A 579 15.08 14.42 -6.10
C GLY A 579 15.46 13.96 -7.50
N PHE A 580 16.24 12.90 -7.46
CA PHE A 580 16.59 12.08 -8.61
C PHE A 580 16.32 10.62 -8.24
N GLU A 581 15.76 9.86 -9.15
CA GLU A 581 15.62 8.41 -8.99
C GLU A 581 15.94 7.69 -10.29
N ALA A 582 16.46 6.48 -10.17
CA ALA A 582 16.74 5.59 -11.28
C ALA A 582 16.39 4.15 -10.90
N GLN A 583 15.86 3.40 -11.85
CA GLN A 583 15.58 1.97 -11.70
C GLN A 583 16.03 1.23 -12.97
N LEU A 584 16.82 0.19 -12.79
CA LEU A 584 17.17 -0.78 -13.83
C LEU A 584 16.54 -2.12 -13.45
N GLN A 585 15.64 -2.64 -14.29
CA GLN A 585 14.92 -3.86 -13.96
C GLN A 585 14.76 -4.74 -15.19
N GLY A 586 15.01 -6.03 -15.00
CA GLY A 586 14.74 -7.01 -16.04
C GLY A 586 15.76 -8.12 -16.14
N GLN A 587 15.63 -8.90 -17.22
CA GLN A 587 16.49 -10.02 -17.53
C GLN A 587 17.77 -9.52 -18.21
N VAL A 588 18.91 -9.64 -17.54
CA VAL A 588 20.23 -9.23 -18.08
C VAL A 588 20.80 -10.29 -19.02
N THR A 589 20.60 -11.54 -18.66
CA THR A 589 20.89 -12.74 -19.48
C THR A 589 19.83 -13.80 -19.19
N ASP A 590 19.77 -14.89 -19.93
CA ASP A 590 18.80 -15.98 -19.71
C ASP A 590 18.85 -16.57 -18.29
N TRP A 591 19.95 -16.39 -17.57
CA TRP A 591 20.17 -16.93 -16.23
C TRP A 591 20.29 -15.86 -15.14
N TRP A 592 20.25 -14.57 -15.48
CA TRP A 592 20.41 -13.46 -14.51
C TRP A 592 19.34 -12.39 -14.68
N PHE A 593 18.48 -12.28 -13.70
CA PHE A 593 17.54 -11.18 -13.51
C PHE A 593 18.09 -10.17 -12.50
N LEU A 594 17.89 -8.89 -12.77
CA LEU A 594 18.32 -7.77 -11.94
C LEU A 594 17.13 -6.82 -11.69
N SER A 595 16.96 -6.39 -10.43
CA SER A 595 16.18 -5.20 -10.06
C SER A 595 17.06 -4.32 -9.21
N ALA A 596 17.42 -3.13 -9.69
CA ALA A 596 18.27 -2.18 -8.98
C ALA A 596 17.60 -0.81 -8.97
N GLY A 597 17.55 -0.18 -7.80
CA GLY A 597 16.96 1.13 -7.57
C GLY A 597 17.91 2.06 -6.80
N TYR A 598 17.90 3.33 -7.17
CA TYR A 598 18.59 4.38 -6.43
C TYR A 598 17.74 5.63 -6.40
N SER A 599 17.71 6.32 -5.26
CA SER A 599 17.12 7.65 -5.13
C SER A 599 17.99 8.58 -4.29
N TYR A 600 17.97 9.84 -4.70
CA TYR A 600 18.49 10.98 -3.93
C TYR A 600 17.34 11.95 -3.67
N LEU A 601 17.08 12.32 -2.41
CA LEU A 601 15.93 13.09 -1.97
C LEU A 601 16.36 14.23 -1.04
N ASP A 602 16.29 15.48 -1.50
CA ASP A 602 16.50 16.68 -0.68
C ASP A 602 15.15 17.32 -0.34
N GLY A 603 14.63 17.01 0.85
CA GLY A 603 13.36 17.51 1.35
C GLY A 603 13.53 18.54 2.45
N LYS A 604 12.99 19.75 2.25
CA LYS A 604 13.08 20.88 3.21
C LYS A 604 11.71 21.39 3.59
N GLN A 605 11.54 21.60 4.90
CA GLN A 605 10.36 22.27 5.43
C GLN A 605 10.47 23.78 5.18
N GLN A 606 9.34 24.38 4.84
CA GLN A 606 9.23 25.81 4.60
C GLN A 606 8.10 26.38 5.48
N SER A 607 8.33 27.56 6.05
CA SER A 607 7.30 28.36 6.71
C SER A 607 6.82 29.46 5.75
N ARG A 608 5.78 30.18 6.17
CA ARG A 608 5.28 31.35 5.45
C ARG A 608 6.35 32.43 5.17
N THR A 609 7.39 32.50 6.00
CA THR A 609 8.46 33.49 5.90
C THR A 609 9.70 32.98 5.15
N GLY A 610 9.70 31.71 4.73
CA GLY A 610 10.81 31.08 3.99
C GLY A 610 11.28 29.74 4.58
N PRO A 611 12.44 29.24 4.14
CA PRO A 611 12.95 27.97 4.63
C PRO A 611 13.17 27.97 6.14
N THR A 612 12.73 26.90 6.83
CA THR A 612 12.95 26.72 8.27
C THR A 612 14.37 26.24 8.59
N GLY A 613 15.07 25.69 7.62
CA GLY A 613 16.35 24.98 7.80
C GLY A 613 16.19 23.53 8.22
N LEU A 614 14.96 23.07 8.49
CA LEU A 614 14.66 21.68 8.88
C LEU A 614 14.40 20.80 7.66
N ARG A 615 14.80 19.52 7.76
CA ARG A 615 14.53 18.48 6.76
C ARG A 615 13.13 17.89 6.98
N VAL A 616 12.55 17.36 5.91
CA VAL A 616 11.34 16.52 5.99
C VAL A 616 11.69 15.23 6.74
N ARG A 617 10.82 14.81 7.67
CA ARG A 617 11.02 13.57 8.44
C ARG A 617 10.82 12.32 7.60
N GLU A 618 11.37 11.19 8.04
CA GLU A 618 11.30 9.87 7.39
C GLU A 618 11.74 9.90 5.91
N LEU A 619 12.66 10.83 5.58
CA LEU A 619 13.19 11.04 4.25
C LEU A 619 14.73 10.90 4.26
N PRO A 620 15.28 9.69 4.02
CA PRO A 620 16.70 9.49 3.79
C PRO A 620 17.16 10.25 2.54
N GLU A 621 18.35 10.87 2.57
CA GLU A 621 18.87 11.57 1.39
C GLU A 621 19.26 10.59 0.28
N HIS A 622 19.93 9.50 0.64
CA HIS A 622 20.29 8.45 -0.30
C HIS A 622 19.64 7.13 0.07
N MET A 623 19.04 6.48 -0.91
CA MET A 623 18.50 5.13 -0.80
C MET A 623 18.99 4.30 -1.97
N PHE A 624 19.40 3.07 -1.70
CA PHE A 624 19.84 2.12 -2.70
C PHE A 624 19.22 0.76 -2.42
N SER A 625 18.73 0.11 -3.47
CA SER A 625 18.27 -1.28 -3.41
C SER A 625 18.74 -2.04 -4.64
N ILE A 626 19.11 -3.29 -4.46
CA ILE A 626 19.43 -4.19 -5.56
C ILE A 626 19.00 -5.60 -5.20
N TRP A 627 18.35 -6.27 -6.14
CA TRP A 627 18.03 -7.70 -6.05
C TRP A 627 18.50 -8.41 -7.31
N ASN A 628 19.19 -9.49 -7.13
CA ASN A 628 19.65 -10.37 -8.21
C ASN A 628 19.03 -11.76 -8.05
N ASN A 629 18.52 -12.32 -9.14
CA ASN A 629 18.18 -13.73 -9.23
C ASN A 629 19.09 -14.38 -10.26
N PHE A 630 19.78 -15.45 -9.85
CA PHE A 630 20.65 -16.24 -10.70
C PHE A 630 20.08 -17.65 -10.86
N GLN A 631 19.78 -18.08 -12.06
CA GLN A 631 19.46 -19.47 -12.37
C GLN A 631 20.77 -20.25 -12.52
N ALA A 632 21.23 -20.90 -11.45
CA ALA A 632 22.53 -21.59 -11.42
C ALA A 632 22.50 -22.90 -12.18
N THR A 633 21.37 -23.60 -12.21
CA THR A 633 21.08 -24.77 -13.02
C THR A 633 19.61 -24.76 -13.45
N ASP A 634 19.14 -25.69 -14.28
CA ASP A 634 17.73 -25.78 -14.68
C ASP A 634 16.75 -25.87 -13.49
N ARG A 635 17.24 -26.29 -12.31
CA ARG A 635 16.40 -26.47 -11.10
C ARG A 635 16.82 -25.63 -9.91
N LEU A 636 18.04 -25.08 -9.87
CA LEU A 636 18.56 -24.33 -8.75
C LEU A 636 18.69 -22.87 -9.12
N GLY A 637 18.01 -22.00 -8.35
CA GLY A 637 18.18 -20.57 -8.42
C GLY A 637 18.66 -20.00 -7.09
N LEU A 638 19.35 -18.87 -7.16
CA LEU A 638 19.90 -18.12 -6.02
C LEU A 638 19.48 -16.66 -6.10
N GLY A 639 19.12 -16.07 -4.96
CA GLY A 639 18.79 -14.67 -4.82
C GLY A 639 19.81 -13.95 -3.93
N LEU A 640 20.14 -12.71 -4.27
CA LEU A 640 20.98 -11.82 -3.46
C LEU A 640 20.39 -10.41 -3.49
N GLY A 641 20.00 -9.92 -2.32
CA GLY A 641 19.47 -8.59 -2.07
C GLY A 641 20.42 -7.73 -1.24
N LEU A 642 20.43 -6.44 -1.51
CA LEU A 642 21.04 -5.40 -0.67
C LEU A 642 20.10 -4.20 -0.66
N THR A 643 19.80 -3.69 0.52
CA THR A 643 19.16 -2.39 0.71
C THR A 643 20.01 -1.53 1.63
N ALA A 644 20.12 -0.25 1.32
CA ALA A 644 20.84 0.72 2.12
C ALA A 644 20.15 2.07 2.08
N GLN A 645 20.15 2.78 3.20
CA GLN A 645 19.66 4.15 3.28
C GLN A 645 20.47 4.98 4.27
N ASP A 646 20.51 6.28 4.01
CA ASP A 646 21.12 7.26 4.91
C ASP A 646 20.26 7.46 6.16
N ASP A 647 20.77 8.26 7.10
CA ASP A 647 20.03 8.72 8.25
C ASP A 647 18.83 9.60 7.83
N SER A 648 17.80 9.55 8.65
CA SER A 648 16.63 10.42 8.53
C SER A 648 16.16 10.87 9.91
N PHE A 649 15.18 11.80 9.94
CA PHE A 649 14.61 12.26 11.20
C PHE A 649 13.27 11.58 11.50
N ALA A 650 13.07 11.23 12.76
CA ALA A 650 11.82 10.64 13.24
C ALA A 650 10.71 11.71 13.40
N ASP A 651 11.09 12.97 13.53
CA ASP A 651 10.18 14.09 13.81
C ASP A 651 10.43 15.33 12.92
N ASN A 652 9.45 16.21 12.84
CA ASN A 652 9.54 17.45 12.06
C ASN A 652 10.47 18.50 12.70
N SER A 653 10.79 18.39 13.99
CA SER A 653 11.73 19.27 14.69
C SER A 653 13.19 18.87 14.49
N ASN A 654 13.41 17.71 13.85
CA ASN A 654 14.73 17.13 13.60
C ASN A 654 15.55 16.89 14.88
N THR A 655 14.86 16.53 15.96
CA THR A 655 15.48 16.26 17.26
C THR A 655 15.84 14.80 17.47
N ALA A 656 15.17 13.90 16.76
CA ALA A 656 15.40 12.47 16.82
C ALA A 656 15.86 11.93 15.46
N THR A 657 16.96 11.18 15.47
CA THR A 657 17.59 10.62 14.26
C THR A 657 17.43 9.12 14.19
N LEU A 658 16.95 8.64 13.05
CA LEU A 658 17.00 7.24 12.65
C LEU A 658 18.35 7.01 11.95
N PRO A 659 19.25 6.19 12.50
CA PRO A 659 20.59 5.97 11.93
C PRO A 659 20.51 5.30 10.56
N SER A 660 21.51 5.60 9.70
CA SER A 660 21.73 4.89 8.43
C SER A 660 21.95 3.40 8.64
N TYR A 661 21.59 2.58 7.68
CA TYR A 661 21.83 1.13 7.71
C TYR A 661 22.00 0.54 6.32
N ALA A 662 22.56 -0.68 6.29
CA ALA A 662 22.60 -1.54 5.12
C ALA A 662 22.23 -2.97 5.50
N ARG A 663 21.32 -3.60 4.75
CA ARG A 663 20.82 -4.96 4.98
C ARG A 663 21.10 -5.82 3.76
N ILE A 664 21.60 -7.04 3.99
CA ILE A 664 21.81 -8.04 2.95
C ILE A 664 20.85 -9.18 3.17
N ASP A 665 20.17 -9.58 2.09
CA ASP A 665 19.19 -10.66 2.05
C ASP A 665 19.63 -11.73 1.04
N LEU A 666 19.32 -12.99 1.32
CA LEU A 666 19.61 -14.12 0.45
C LEU A 666 18.35 -14.93 0.15
N ALA A 667 18.33 -15.58 -1.00
CA ALA A 667 17.35 -16.60 -1.32
C ALA A 667 18.02 -17.78 -2.03
N ALA A 668 17.48 -18.97 -1.82
CA ALA A 668 17.80 -20.14 -2.61
C ALA A 668 16.50 -20.89 -2.90
N PHE A 669 16.24 -21.24 -4.15
CA PHE A 669 15.06 -21.99 -4.55
C PHE A 669 15.45 -23.17 -5.44
N TYR A 670 14.75 -24.28 -5.22
CA TYR A 670 14.97 -25.52 -5.93
C TYR A 670 13.66 -26.13 -6.44
N ASP A 671 13.59 -26.32 -7.74
CA ASP A 671 12.47 -26.99 -8.40
C ASP A 671 12.61 -28.52 -8.23
N VAL A 672 11.88 -29.04 -7.22
CA VAL A 672 11.86 -30.49 -6.92
C VAL A 672 11.26 -31.28 -8.08
N SER A 673 10.24 -30.70 -8.71
CA SER A 673 9.61 -31.15 -9.95
C SER A 673 9.14 -29.93 -10.73
N ASP A 674 8.58 -30.15 -11.92
CA ASP A 674 8.01 -29.07 -12.74
C ASP A 674 6.86 -28.33 -12.03
N ASN A 675 6.25 -28.96 -11.02
CA ASN A 675 5.08 -28.44 -10.32
C ASN A 675 5.35 -28.04 -8.88
N VAL A 676 6.51 -28.36 -8.30
CA VAL A 676 6.81 -28.15 -6.87
C VAL A 676 8.16 -27.50 -6.69
N ARG A 677 8.19 -26.39 -5.99
CA ARG A 677 9.39 -25.65 -5.59
C ARG A 677 9.53 -25.60 -4.07
N VAL A 678 10.73 -25.72 -3.58
CA VAL A 678 11.12 -25.38 -2.21
C VAL A 678 12.05 -24.18 -2.23
N GLN A 679 11.93 -23.32 -1.24
CA GLN A 679 12.67 -22.07 -1.18
C GLN A 679 13.08 -21.76 0.27
N VAL A 680 14.24 -21.15 0.42
CA VAL A 680 14.70 -20.53 1.69
C VAL A 680 15.02 -19.08 1.40
N ASN A 681 14.42 -18.17 2.14
CA ASN A 681 14.79 -16.76 2.18
C ASN A 681 15.47 -16.47 3.52
N VAL A 682 16.55 -15.72 3.50
CA VAL A 682 17.26 -15.25 4.69
C VAL A 682 17.31 -13.73 4.62
N GLU A 683 16.64 -13.09 5.54
CA GLU A 683 16.60 -11.64 5.68
C GLU A 683 17.62 -11.19 6.70
N ASN A 684 18.22 -10.02 6.48
CA ASN A 684 19.19 -9.44 7.38
C ASN A 684 20.31 -10.42 7.79
N LEU A 685 21.00 -10.95 6.78
CA LEU A 685 22.02 -12.02 6.93
C LEU A 685 23.08 -11.74 8.00
N PHE A 686 23.43 -10.47 8.21
CA PHE A 686 24.48 -10.07 9.15
C PHE A 686 23.95 -9.60 10.51
N ASP A 687 22.64 -9.78 10.77
CA ASP A 687 21.97 -9.41 12.03
C ASP A 687 22.17 -7.93 12.39
N GLU A 688 22.12 -7.04 11.40
CA GLU A 688 22.24 -5.60 11.61
C GLU A 688 21.07 -5.09 12.44
N LEU A 689 21.35 -4.32 13.51
CA LEU A 689 20.31 -3.63 14.27
C LEU A 689 20.02 -2.28 13.62
N TYR A 690 18.87 -2.17 12.99
CA TYR A 690 18.44 -0.99 12.26
C TYR A 690 17.06 -0.50 12.68
N PHE A 691 16.72 0.75 12.32
CA PHE A 691 15.50 1.44 12.67
C PHE A 691 14.91 2.06 11.40
N PRO A 692 14.01 1.35 10.70
CA PRO A 692 13.58 1.75 9.35
C PRO A 692 12.68 2.97 9.31
N ASN A 693 11.90 3.21 10.35
CA ASN A 693 10.90 4.28 10.42
C ASN A 693 10.49 4.59 11.86
N ALA A 694 9.65 5.62 12.02
CA ALA A 694 9.09 6.01 13.32
C ALA A 694 7.74 6.69 13.13
N HIS A 695 6.84 6.58 14.12
CA HIS A 695 5.67 7.46 14.18
C HIS A 695 6.04 8.81 14.79
N THR A 696 6.76 8.80 15.89
CA THR A 696 7.33 9.97 16.59
C THR A 696 8.73 9.65 17.10
N ALA A 697 9.39 10.62 17.72
CA ALA A 697 10.68 10.41 18.43
C ALA A 697 10.62 9.34 19.54
N ASN A 698 9.42 9.07 20.06
CA ASN A 698 9.22 8.10 21.13
C ASN A 698 8.67 6.76 20.64
N GLU A 699 8.45 6.61 19.34
CA GLU A 699 7.77 5.47 18.74
C GLU A 699 8.55 5.02 17.49
N VAL A 700 9.78 4.54 17.72
CA VAL A 700 10.70 4.11 16.67
C VAL A 700 10.57 2.61 16.43
N THR A 701 10.32 2.21 15.19
CA THR A 701 10.27 0.79 14.79
C THR A 701 11.66 0.15 14.88
N VAL A 702 11.73 -1.04 15.46
CA VAL A 702 12.93 -1.88 15.45
C VAL A 702 12.85 -2.83 14.26
N GLY A 703 13.82 -2.75 13.36
CA GLY A 703 13.92 -3.65 12.21
C GLY A 703 14.14 -5.11 12.63
N ALA A 704 13.67 -6.05 11.83
CA ALA A 704 13.81 -7.46 12.10
C ALA A 704 15.30 -7.88 12.11
N PRO A 705 15.76 -8.63 13.13
CA PRO A 705 17.09 -9.25 13.13
C PRO A 705 17.14 -10.35 12.07
N LEU A 706 18.24 -11.11 12.02
CA LEU A 706 18.35 -12.27 11.13
C LEU A 706 17.11 -13.17 11.22
N ASN A 707 16.43 -13.35 10.10
CA ASN A 707 15.29 -14.25 9.95
C ASN A 707 15.51 -15.18 8.77
N ALA A 708 15.13 -16.45 8.92
CA ALA A 708 15.13 -17.39 7.82
C ALA A 708 13.73 -18.01 7.65
N ARG A 709 13.21 -17.98 6.42
CA ARG A 709 11.91 -18.51 6.06
C ARG A 709 12.07 -19.67 5.08
N PHE A 710 11.44 -20.78 5.38
CA PHE A 710 11.29 -21.91 4.47
C PHE A 710 9.90 -21.86 3.82
N THR A 711 9.85 -22.00 2.50
CA THR A 711 8.60 -21.96 1.72
C THR A 711 8.54 -23.17 0.78
N ILE A 712 7.35 -23.74 0.67
CA ILE A 712 7.00 -24.71 -0.36
C ILE A 712 5.86 -24.16 -1.21
N THR A 713 6.00 -24.18 -2.52
CA THR A 713 4.95 -23.81 -3.46
C THR A 713 4.70 -24.94 -4.44
N GLY A 714 3.47 -25.08 -4.90
CA GLY A 714 3.12 -26.02 -5.93
C GLY A 714 1.96 -25.54 -6.79
N ARG A 715 1.92 -26.01 -8.07
CA ARG A 715 0.80 -25.76 -8.99
C ARG A 715 0.58 -26.98 -9.87
N PHE A 716 -0.66 -27.47 -9.93
CA PHE A 716 -1.09 -28.68 -10.64
C PHE A 716 -2.27 -28.41 -11.56
#